data_e4a6a6330b2e116a5bf5b9871eb731be
#
_entry.id   e4a6a6330b2e116a5bf5b9871eb731be
#
_cell.length_a   1.000
_cell.length_b   1.000
_cell.length_c   1.000
_cell.angle_alpha   90.00
_cell.angle_beta   90.00
_cell.angle_gamma   90.00
#
_symmetry.space_group_name_H-M   'P 1'
#
loop_
_entity.id
_entity.type
_entity.pdbx_description
1 polymer ?
#
loop_
_entity_poly.entity_id
_entity_poly.type
_entity_poly.pdbx_seq_one_letter_code
_entity_poly.pdbx_strand_id
1 'polypeptide(L)'
;MKRHLSIRILLLLVCSLLSVSLIAQPRNPMRATDDAFFQTDEARRIGDQMLLYQRVTGGWPKNIDMARNLTPEERARIARDKQRDDDSTIDNGATTMQMKYLARLYKQTGEQRYKEGFRRGVEYLLSGQYENGGWPQFWPNNRGYQVHITYNDDAMVNTLTLFRDLFEGRDIYGGDLIDDELRERLRTSFDKGIDCILNTQIRVKGKPTIWCQQHDHETFEPAAARAYELPSYGPSESAGILRLLMELPNPDKRVKAAVHGGMKWLDTYKLTGLRYVRARQGRNDTDADTHLEKDPTASPLWGRFYDLVNVEPYVCDRDGLPRKHLDQIGPERRNGYGWYVTRPAELYPLYEAWADKYDKRHKVKISLTTKGANETGLIDMDRKPVVNPKNFDIVVRPGESIQKAIEQAPDEGTEPFKILVMNGIYRQKVIIDKPNIVLVGEDRDSTRLILAETGNTITVPEYKGKKVHMGVIVLTEEADNCVISGMTVYNNYGTTVEETTVHQMAIYGRANHTIIVNCNVWADGNDALSLWAPEGEGMYYHADLDLRCPGVDFMCPRGWCFATRCKFYGDGRAILWHDGRGNRLKKFVVKDSWFDAKSPTLLGRYHHDHQIYLLNCHLSEQILDANIQYAYSDKVLDPCPWGNRVYYYHCIREGGQGHWLDDNLQQAVGSPRNYEMTAQWTFNYEWDPEQYLRDLWYLLAY
;
A
#
# COMPACT_ATOMS: atom_id res chain seq x y z
N MET A 1 74.64 -10.41 26.96
CA MET A 1 73.76 -9.22 26.85
C MET A 1 73.69 -8.59 25.41
N LYS A 2 74.62 -8.73 24.53
CA LYS A 2 74.57 -8.10 23.16
C LYS A 2 73.70 -8.84 22.12
N ARG A 3 73.42 -10.16 22.28
CA ARG A 3 72.51 -10.90 21.32
C ARG A 3 71.05 -10.68 21.49
N HIS A 4 70.55 -10.30 22.65
CA HIS A 4 69.11 -10.05 22.92
C HIS A 4 68.67 -8.64 22.48
N LEU A 5 69.60 -7.69 22.31
CA LEU A 5 69.29 -6.33 21.88
C LEU A 5 69.05 -6.28 20.38
N SER A 6 69.79 -7.06 19.58
CA SER A 6 69.65 -7.10 18.10
C SER A 6 68.31 -7.74 17.65
N ILE A 7 67.81 -8.75 18.39
CA ILE A 7 66.51 -9.41 18.07
C ILE A 7 65.31 -8.50 18.41
N ARG A 8 65.42 -7.70 19.47
CA ARG A 8 64.35 -6.73 19.81
C ARG A 8 64.28 -5.55 18.85
N ILE A 9 65.40 -5.09 18.31
CA ILE A 9 65.45 -4.03 17.30
C ILE A 9 64.92 -4.55 15.94
N LEU A 10 65.24 -5.80 15.58
CA LEU A 10 64.72 -6.41 14.34
C LEU A 10 63.21 -6.69 14.42
N LEU A 11 62.67 -7.08 15.57
CA LEU A 11 61.24 -7.25 15.81
C LEU A 11 60.49 -5.90 15.80
N LEU A 12 61.08 -4.83 16.33
CA LEU A 12 60.48 -3.49 16.28
C LEU A 12 60.53 -2.90 14.85
N LEU A 13 61.55 -3.19 14.04
CA LEU A 13 61.60 -2.78 12.63
C LEU A 13 60.67 -3.60 11.74
N VAL A 14 60.40 -4.87 12.03
CA VAL A 14 59.42 -5.69 11.32
C VAL A 14 57.98 -5.31 11.70
N CYS A 15 57.74 -4.92 12.97
CA CYS A 15 56.44 -4.40 13.37
C CYS A 15 56.13 -2.98 12.83
N SER A 16 57.15 -2.16 12.53
CA SER A 16 56.97 -0.84 11.94
C SER A 16 56.78 -0.87 10.41
N LEU A 17 57.12 -2.00 9.73
CA LEU A 17 56.88 -2.20 8.30
C LEU A 17 55.55 -2.93 8.00
N LEU A 18 54.79 -3.37 9.03
CA LEU A 18 53.51 -4.02 8.90
C LEU A 18 52.35 -3.14 9.43
N SER A 19 52.54 -1.84 9.58
CA SER A 19 51.41 -0.90 9.66
C SER A 19 50.77 -0.71 8.27
N VAL A 20 50.29 -1.81 7.69
CA VAL A 20 49.19 -1.73 6.73
C VAL A 20 48.06 -1.08 7.49
N SER A 21 47.82 0.21 7.24
CA SER A 21 46.65 0.89 7.71
C SER A 21 45.47 0.04 7.25
N LEU A 22 44.86 -0.73 8.18
CA LEU A 22 43.57 -1.36 7.92
C LEU A 22 42.57 -0.20 7.72
N ILE A 23 42.41 0.22 6.47
CA ILE A 23 41.32 1.10 6.07
C ILE A 23 40.08 0.34 6.44
N ALA A 24 39.32 0.84 7.46
CA ALA A 24 38.08 0.23 7.89
C ALA A 24 37.14 0.17 6.69
N GLN A 25 36.77 -1.03 6.27
CA GLN A 25 35.80 -1.18 5.17
C GLN A 25 34.51 -0.48 5.52
N PRO A 26 33.98 0.39 4.64
CA PRO A 26 32.73 1.08 4.90
C PRO A 26 31.58 0.09 5.01
N ARG A 27 30.64 0.35 5.94
CA ARG A 27 29.47 -0.50 6.21
C ARG A 27 28.60 -0.75 4.95
N ASN A 28 28.63 0.20 4.01
CA ASN A 28 28.10 0.06 2.65
C ASN A 28 29.10 0.66 1.66
N PRO A 29 29.91 -0.16 1.00
CA PRO A 29 30.96 0.32 0.08
C PRO A 29 30.45 1.21 -1.05
N MET A 30 29.22 0.99 -1.54
CA MET A 30 28.62 1.81 -2.60
C MET A 30 28.32 3.25 -2.16
N ARG A 31 28.25 3.51 -0.86
CA ARG A 31 28.02 4.83 -0.25
C ARG A 31 29.24 5.39 0.47
N ALA A 32 30.41 4.83 0.21
CA ALA A 32 31.67 5.31 0.80
C ALA A 32 31.94 6.77 0.44
N THR A 33 32.52 7.50 1.39
CA THR A 33 32.92 8.92 1.21
C THR A 33 34.38 9.18 1.56
N ASP A 34 35.07 8.19 2.13
CA ASP A 34 36.48 8.30 2.52
C ASP A 34 37.40 8.21 1.30
N ASP A 35 38.18 9.25 1.04
CA ASP A 35 39.10 9.33 -0.09
C ASP A 35 40.14 8.22 -0.10
N ALA A 36 40.57 7.74 1.08
CA ALA A 36 41.52 6.63 1.17
C ALA A 36 40.91 5.31 0.65
N PHE A 37 39.63 5.09 0.86
CA PHE A 37 38.93 3.92 0.28
C PHE A 37 38.97 3.95 -1.25
N PHE A 38 38.80 5.11 -1.88
CA PHE A 38 38.79 5.24 -3.36
C PHE A 38 40.16 5.06 -4.03
N GLN A 39 41.23 4.92 -3.25
CA GLN A 39 42.56 4.56 -3.75
C GLN A 39 42.78 3.04 -3.79
N THR A 40 41.86 2.24 -3.21
CA THR A 40 41.99 0.79 -3.11
C THR A 40 41.58 0.05 -4.39
N ASP A 41 42.09 -1.17 -4.58
CA ASP A 41 41.62 -2.07 -5.65
C ASP A 41 40.19 -2.48 -5.51
N GLU A 42 39.70 -2.57 -4.26
CA GLU A 42 38.27 -2.85 -3.98
C GLU A 42 37.35 -1.74 -4.52
N ALA A 43 37.70 -0.48 -4.33
CA ALA A 43 36.96 0.63 -4.90
C ALA A 43 36.94 0.60 -6.43
N ARG A 44 38.08 0.25 -7.08
CA ARG A 44 38.12 0.06 -8.54
C ARG A 44 37.26 -1.10 -8.99
N ARG A 45 37.31 -2.24 -8.30
CA ARG A 45 36.49 -3.40 -8.59
C ARG A 45 34.99 -3.04 -8.59
N ILE A 46 34.53 -2.29 -7.58
CA ILE A 46 33.16 -1.83 -7.46
C ILE A 46 32.82 -0.84 -8.60
N GLY A 47 33.69 0.13 -8.89
CA GLY A 47 33.52 1.06 -10.00
C GLY A 47 33.38 0.37 -11.36
N ASP A 48 34.24 -0.64 -11.61
CA ASP A 48 34.16 -1.45 -12.83
C ASP A 48 32.86 -2.26 -12.91
N GLN A 49 32.38 -2.76 -11.78
CA GLN A 49 31.05 -3.39 -11.73
C GLN A 49 29.92 -2.39 -11.99
N MET A 50 29.99 -1.17 -11.43
CA MET A 50 29.02 -0.12 -11.77
C MET A 50 28.99 0.17 -13.28
N LEU A 51 30.17 0.26 -13.93
CA LEU A 51 30.25 0.42 -15.39
C LEU A 51 29.69 -0.79 -16.17
N LEU A 52 29.81 -2.00 -15.61
CA LEU A 52 29.21 -3.20 -16.18
C LEU A 52 27.67 -3.17 -16.11
N TYR A 53 27.12 -2.69 -15.00
CA TYR A 53 25.67 -2.53 -14.82
C TYR A 53 25.06 -1.32 -15.56
N GLN A 54 25.88 -0.35 -15.99
CA GLN A 54 25.40 0.82 -16.72
C GLN A 54 24.74 0.40 -18.04
N ARG A 55 23.50 0.78 -18.25
CA ARG A 55 22.73 0.45 -19.44
C ARG A 55 23.16 1.26 -20.65
N VAL A 56 22.73 0.82 -21.84
CA VAL A 56 22.94 1.57 -23.09
C VAL A 56 22.35 2.99 -23.05
N THR A 57 21.32 3.20 -22.24
CA THR A 57 20.72 4.51 -21.97
C THR A 57 21.66 5.49 -21.26
N GLY A 58 22.70 4.99 -20.58
CA GLY A 58 23.56 5.75 -19.67
C GLY A 58 23.15 5.68 -18.20
N GLY A 59 21.94 5.27 -17.89
CA GLY A 59 21.42 5.11 -16.53
C GLY A 59 21.72 3.75 -15.91
N TRP A 60 21.21 3.54 -14.68
CA TRP A 60 21.37 2.30 -13.92
C TRP A 60 20.03 1.77 -13.39
N PRO A 61 19.89 0.45 -13.25
CA PRO A 61 18.77 -0.16 -12.56
C PRO A 61 18.87 0.04 -11.04
N LYS A 62 17.70 0.03 -10.35
CA LYS A 62 17.61 0.20 -8.90
C LYS A 62 17.74 -1.11 -8.11
N ASN A 63 17.99 -0.98 -6.80
CA ASN A 63 17.95 -2.07 -5.81
C ASN A 63 18.94 -3.22 -6.08
N ILE A 64 20.10 -2.90 -6.65
CA ILE A 64 21.17 -3.87 -6.92
C ILE A 64 22.38 -3.56 -6.05
N ASP A 65 22.86 -4.56 -5.30
CA ASP A 65 24.17 -4.49 -4.64
C ASP A 65 25.27 -4.73 -5.68
N MET A 66 25.83 -3.63 -6.18
CA MET A 66 26.93 -3.66 -7.15
C MET A 66 28.31 -3.82 -6.48
N ALA A 67 28.38 -3.88 -5.14
CA ALA A 67 29.63 -4.15 -4.42
C ALA A 67 29.90 -5.64 -4.20
N ARG A 68 28.88 -6.52 -4.31
CA ARG A 68 29.05 -7.96 -4.12
C ARG A 68 29.98 -8.58 -5.16
N ASN A 69 30.61 -9.70 -4.83
CA ASN A 69 31.40 -10.46 -5.79
C ASN A 69 30.47 -11.17 -6.81
N LEU A 70 30.83 -11.11 -8.09
CA LEU A 70 30.08 -11.70 -9.19
C LEU A 70 30.79 -12.95 -9.72
N THR A 71 30.04 -14.02 -10.00
CA THR A 71 30.57 -15.16 -10.75
C THR A 71 30.80 -14.82 -12.22
N PRO A 72 31.58 -15.59 -12.97
CA PRO A 72 31.78 -15.40 -14.42
C PRO A 72 30.42 -15.43 -15.19
N GLU A 73 29.51 -16.33 -14.83
CA GLU A 73 28.19 -16.47 -15.43
C GLU A 73 27.31 -15.25 -15.17
N GLU A 74 27.34 -14.71 -13.94
CA GLU A 74 26.63 -13.47 -13.57
C GLU A 74 27.17 -12.29 -14.37
N ARG A 75 28.51 -12.16 -14.48
CA ARG A 75 29.16 -11.11 -15.30
C ARG A 75 28.71 -11.19 -16.76
N ALA A 76 28.68 -12.39 -17.34
CA ALA A 76 28.22 -12.61 -18.72
C ALA A 76 26.76 -12.24 -18.91
N ARG A 77 25.90 -12.55 -17.94
CA ARG A 77 24.48 -12.15 -17.95
C ARG A 77 24.35 -10.63 -17.90
N ILE A 78 24.98 -9.98 -16.93
CA ILE A 78 24.92 -8.53 -16.75
C ILE A 78 25.45 -7.79 -17.99
N ALA A 79 26.51 -8.33 -18.63
CA ALA A 79 27.05 -7.78 -19.87
C ALA A 79 26.01 -7.83 -21.03
N ARG A 80 25.21 -8.89 -21.12
CA ARG A 80 24.07 -8.96 -22.08
C ARG A 80 22.97 -7.95 -21.71
N ASP A 81 22.64 -7.86 -20.42
CA ASP A 81 21.61 -6.95 -19.90
C ASP A 81 21.98 -5.46 -20.10
N LYS A 82 23.23 -5.15 -20.44
CA LYS A 82 23.69 -3.80 -20.75
C LYS A 82 22.90 -3.13 -21.89
N GLN A 83 22.40 -3.94 -22.83
CA GLN A 83 21.60 -3.45 -23.97
C GLN A 83 20.15 -3.10 -23.60
N ARG A 84 19.73 -3.35 -22.37
CA ARG A 84 18.37 -3.01 -21.92
C ARG A 84 18.19 -1.49 -21.84
N ASP A 85 16.98 -1.05 -22.17
CA ASP A 85 16.53 0.34 -22.14
C ASP A 85 15.27 0.53 -21.27
N ASP A 86 14.82 -0.52 -20.57
CA ASP A 86 13.56 -0.58 -19.86
C ASP A 86 13.66 -0.57 -18.32
N ASP A 87 14.87 -0.54 -17.75
CA ASP A 87 15.10 -0.62 -16.31
C ASP A 87 15.98 0.50 -15.72
N SER A 88 16.40 1.47 -16.53
CA SER A 88 17.11 2.66 -16.06
C SER A 88 16.19 3.62 -15.32
N THR A 89 16.63 4.16 -14.17
CA THR A 89 15.75 4.94 -13.28
C THR A 89 16.53 5.90 -12.38
N ILE A 90 15.79 6.88 -11.82
CA ILE A 90 16.27 7.74 -10.72
C ILE A 90 15.68 7.35 -9.37
N ASP A 91 14.83 6.32 -9.32
CA ASP A 91 14.16 5.85 -8.12
C ASP A 91 15.15 5.21 -7.13
N ASN A 92 14.88 5.33 -5.82
CA ASN A 92 15.73 4.81 -4.74
C ASN A 92 17.20 5.27 -4.82
N GLY A 93 17.45 6.45 -5.41
CA GLY A 93 18.79 6.99 -5.62
C GLY A 93 19.62 6.27 -6.67
N ALA A 94 19.01 5.40 -7.48
CA ALA A 94 19.69 4.83 -8.65
C ALA A 94 20.16 5.93 -9.60
N THR A 95 21.13 5.63 -10.43
CA THR A 95 21.85 6.55 -11.32
C THR A 95 22.65 7.60 -10.55
N THR A 96 22.02 8.42 -9.70
CA THR A 96 22.75 9.49 -8.97
C THR A 96 23.78 8.93 -7.98
N MET A 97 23.51 7.81 -7.32
CA MET A 97 24.45 7.16 -6.39
C MET A 97 25.66 6.60 -7.14
N GLN A 98 25.45 5.92 -8.26
CA GLN A 98 26.53 5.39 -9.09
C GLN A 98 27.39 6.52 -9.67
N MET A 99 26.77 7.59 -10.13
CA MET A 99 27.48 8.77 -10.61
C MET A 99 28.37 9.40 -9.54
N LYS A 100 27.86 9.55 -8.30
CA LYS A 100 28.67 10.06 -7.16
C LYS A 100 29.88 9.17 -6.91
N TYR A 101 29.70 7.87 -6.97
CA TYR A 101 30.81 6.91 -6.80
C TYR A 101 31.86 7.05 -7.89
N LEU A 102 31.44 7.08 -9.17
CA LEU A 102 32.35 7.22 -10.31
C LEU A 102 33.08 8.56 -10.29
N ALA A 103 32.45 9.66 -9.90
CA ALA A 103 33.09 10.96 -9.75
C ALA A 103 34.22 10.94 -8.70
N ARG A 104 33.98 10.33 -7.52
CA ARG A 104 35.00 10.16 -6.47
C ARG A 104 36.16 9.29 -6.98
N LEU A 105 35.82 8.19 -7.64
CA LEU A 105 36.85 7.29 -8.16
C LEU A 105 37.70 7.96 -9.23
N TYR A 106 37.05 8.75 -10.14
CA TYR A 106 37.81 9.55 -11.13
C TYR A 106 38.73 10.58 -10.44
N LYS A 107 38.24 11.31 -9.45
CA LYS A 107 39.01 12.31 -8.70
C LYS A 107 40.27 11.69 -8.07
N GLN A 108 40.16 10.45 -7.55
CA GLN A 108 41.26 9.79 -6.85
C GLN A 108 42.23 9.02 -7.78
N THR A 109 41.73 8.56 -8.94
CA THR A 109 42.53 7.68 -9.83
C THR A 109 42.94 8.34 -11.15
N GLY A 110 42.23 9.35 -11.63
CA GLY A 110 42.37 9.96 -12.95
C GLY A 110 41.95 9.04 -14.12
N GLU A 111 41.36 7.87 -13.85
CA GLU A 111 41.03 6.89 -14.88
C GLU A 111 39.83 7.32 -15.73
N GLN A 112 40.07 7.59 -17.03
CA GLN A 112 39.09 8.17 -17.97
C GLN A 112 37.80 7.38 -18.09
N ARG A 113 37.83 6.05 -17.97
CA ARG A 113 36.63 5.19 -18.03
C ARG A 113 35.55 5.59 -17.00
N TYR A 114 35.96 6.06 -15.82
CA TYR A 114 35.01 6.50 -14.77
C TYR A 114 34.40 7.84 -15.12
N LYS A 115 35.17 8.78 -15.67
CA LYS A 115 34.67 10.04 -16.21
C LYS A 115 33.67 9.81 -17.35
N GLU A 116 34.01 8.93 -18.29
CA GLU A 116 33.11 8.58 -19.40
C GLU A 116 31.82 7.94 -18.93
N GLY A 117 31.88 7.00 -17.97
CA GLY A 117 30.70 6.41 -17.33
C GLY A 117 29.83 7.45 -16.63
N PHE A 118 30.47 8.37 -15.91
CA PHE A 118 29.81 9.50 -15.28
C PHE A 118 29.10 10.40 -16.31
N ARG A 119 29.78 10.80 -17.39
CA ARG A 119 29.20 11.66 -18.44
C ARG A 119 28.03 11.01 -19.14
N ARG A 120 28.06 9.70 -19.42
CA ARG A 120 26.87 8.97 -19.91
C ARG A 120 25.70 9.05 -18.95
N GLY A 121 25.96 8.99 -17.63
CA GLY A 121 24.93 9.22 -16.61
C GLY A 121 24.36 10.63 -16.64
N VAL A 122 25.18 11.66 -16.87
CA VAL A 122 24.69 13.04 -17.03
C VAL A 122 23.77 13.16 -18.24
N GLU A 123 24.17 12.62 -19.39
CA GLU A 123 23.35 12.66 -20.61
C GLU A 123 22.02 11.91 -20.41
N TYR A 124 22.06 10.77 -19.71
CA TYR A 124 20.83 10.06 -19.33
C TYR A 124 19.89 10.96 -18.49
N LEU A 125 20.41 11.61 -17.44
CA LEU A 125 19.58 12.49 -16.61
C LEU A 125 19.01 13.66 -17.40
N LEU A 126 19.78 14.30 -18.29
CA LEU A 126 19.32 15.39 -19.15
C LEU A 126 18.25 14.94 -20.15
N SER A 127 18.39 13.72 -20.71
CA SER A 127 17.44 13.18 -21.70
C SER A 127 16.07 12.82 -21.11
N GLY A 128 15.99 12.61 -19.78
CA GLY A 128 14.75 12.25 -19.10
C GLY A 128 13.92 13.45 -18.67
N GLN A 129 14.44 14.67 -18.75
CA GLN A 129 13.70 15.85 -18.32
C GLN A 129 12.61 16.22 -19.31
N TYR A 130 11.37 16.34 -18.85
CA TYR A 130 10.26 16.87 -19.60
C TYR A 130 10.46 18.36 -19.91
N GLU A 131 9.78 18.88 -20.93
CA GLU A 131 9.82 20.31 -21.27
C GLU A 131 9.39 21.21 -20.12
N ASN A 132 8.48 20.75 -19.27
CA ASN A 132 8.01 21.43 -18.08
C ASN A 132 8.98 21.37 -16.88
N GLY A 133 10.14 20.73 -17.05
CA GLY A 133 11.21 20.65 -16.04
C GLY A 133 11.15 19.45 -15.10
N GLY A 134 10.11 18.62 -15.14
CA GLY A 134 9.96 17.41 -14.32
C GLY A 134 10.70 16.21 -14.89
N TRP A 135 10.78 15.12 -14.12
CA TRP A 135 11.31 13.83 -14.54
C TRP A 135 10.33 12.70 -14.23
N PRO A 136 10.16 11.73 -15.17
CA PRO A 136 9.50 10.46 -14.86
C PRO A 136 10.35 9.60 -13.95
N GLN A 137 9.75 8.55 -13.39
CA GLN A 137 10.49 7.60 -12.54
C GLN A 137 11.45 6.72 -13.36
N PHE A 138 11.05 6.32 -14.57
CA PHE A 138 11.82 5.53 -15.53
C PHE A 138 11.77 6.15 -16.90
N TRP A 139 12.84 6.05 -17.71
CA TRP A 139 12.86 6.38 -19.14
C TRP A 139 14.00 5.65 -19.85
N PRO A 140 14.00 5.50 -21.18
CA PRO A 140 12.94 6.00 -22.11
C PRO A 140 11.64 5.23 -22.01
N ASN A 141 11.64 4.01 -21.48
CA ASN A 141 10.47 3.16 -21.38
C ASN A 141 9.85 3.26 -19.97
N ASN A 142 8.66 3.79 -19.88
CA ASN A 142 7.88 3.87 -18.65
C ASN A 142 6.49 3.22 -18.83
N ARG A 143 5.83 2.88 -17.72
CA ARG A 143 4.52 2.22 -17.72
C ARG A 143 3.67 2.75 -16.57
N GLY A 144 2.38 2.97 -16.85
CA GLY A 144 1.42 3.41 -15.84
C GLY A 144 1.92 4.67 -15.11
N TYR A 145 1.88 4.69 -13.80
CA TYR A 145 2.26 5.84 -12.98
C TYR A 145 3.73 6.29 -13.12
N GLN A 146 4.60 5.48 -13.73
CA GLN A 146 6.02 5.82 -13.90
C GLN A 146 6.27 7.03 -14.78
N VAL A 147 5.26 7.47 -15.55
CA VAL A 147 5.30 8.68 -16.38
C VAL A 147 5.18 9.98 -15.57
N HIS A 148 4.65 9.90 -14.35
CA HIS A 148 4.41 11.09 -13.53
C HIS A 148 5.72 11.71 -13.04
N ILE A 149 5.69 13.03 -12.85
CA ILE A 149 6.78 13.77 -12.20
C ILE A 149 6.98 13.17 -10.81
N THR A 150 8.20 12.67 -10.52
CA THR A 150 8.43 11.87 -9.32
C THR A 150 9.31 12.58 -8.29
N TYR A 151 8.73 12.82 -7.12
CA TYR A 151 9.46 13.26 -5.91
C TYR A 151 9.72 12.11 -4.95
N ASN A 152 9.07 10.95 -5.16
CA ASN A 152 9.22 9.76 -4.32
C ASN A 152 10.71 9.42 -4.13
N ASP A 153 11.09 9.08 -2.88
CA ASP A 153 12.46 8.73 -2.49
C ASP A 153 13.52 9.76 -2.92
N ASP A 154 13.14 11.05 -2.95
CA ASP A 154 13.97 12.18 -3.38
C ASP A 154 14.47 12.10 -4.84
N ALA A 155 13.83 11.35 -5.71
CA ALA A 155 14.32 11.08 -7.06
C ALA A 155 14.72 12.36 -7.82
N MET A 156 13.77 13.28 -7.99
CA MET A 156 14.04 14.58 -8.64
C MET A 156 14.95 15.48 -7.80
N VAL A 157 14.82 15.48 -6.46
CA VAL A 157 15.66 16.27 -5.55
C VAL A 157 17.14 15.84 -5.65
N ASN A 158 17.40 14.53 -5.70
CA ASN A 158 18.76 14.00 -5.86
C ASN A 158 19.38 14.41 -7.22
N THR A 159 18.56 14.40 -8.28
CA THR A 159 18.97 14.82 -9.62
C THR A 159 19.35 16.30 -9.65
N LEU A 160 18.46 17.15 -9.12
CA LEU A 160 18.72 18.60 -9.07
C LEU A 160 19.89 18.95 -8.15
N THR A 161 20.03 18.29 -7.01
CA THR A 161 21.20 18.47 -6.12
C THR A 161 22.49 18.12 -6.85
N LEU A 162 22.52 17.01 -7.59
CA LEU A 162 23.67 16.62 -8.37
C LEU A 162 24.00 17.65 -9.47
N PHE A 163 23.00 18.16 -10.17
CA PHE A 163 23.19 19.18 -11.20
C PHE A 163 23.77 20.49 -10.64
N ARG A 164 23.21 20.96 -9.52
CA ARG A 164 23.75 22.13 -8.80
C ARG A 164 25.21 21.93 -8.41
N ASP A 165 25.51 20.81 -7.77
CA ASP A 165 26.86 20.53 -7.30
C ASP A 165 27.87 20.43 -8.46
N LEU A 166 27.41 19.95 -9.64
CA LEU A 166 28.20 19.88 -10.87
C LEU A 166 28.48 21.26 -11.47
N PHE A 167 27.46 22.08 -11.72
CA PHE A 167 27.68 23.36 -12.38
C PHE A 167 28.35 24.39 -11.46
N GLU A 168 28.27 24.21 -10.14
CA GLU A 168 29.02 25.01 -9.17
C GLU A 168 30.44 24.45 -8.91
N GLY A 169 30.73 23.25 -9.40
CA GLY A 169 32.03 22.62 -9.20
C GLY A 169 32.33 22.27 -7.74
N ARG A 170 31.31 21.89 -6.98
CA ARG A 170 31.43 21.58 -5.55
C ARG A 170 32.16 20.27 -5.30
N ASP A 171 33.03 20.24 -4.27
CA ASP A 171 33.72 19.05 -3.75
C ASP A 171 34.31 18.15 -4.86
N ILE A 172 33.72 16.97 -5.06
CA ILE A 172 34.22 15.96 -6.02
C ILE A 172 33.90 16.31 -7.49
N TYR A 173 33.08 17.33 -7.72
CA TYR A 173 32.59 17.69 -9.05
C TYR A 173 33.39 18.82 -9.72
N GLY A 174 34.49 19.26 -9.11
CA GLY A 174 35.39 20.23 -9.68
C GLY A 174 36.32 19.64 -10.76
N GLY A 175 37.15 20.50 -11.35
CA GLY A 175 38.10 20.11 -12.38
C GLY A 175 37.50 19.92 -13.75
N ASP A 176 37.94 18.90 -14.47
CA ASP A 176 37.59 18.61 -15.87
C ASP A 176 36.51 17.53 -16.03
N LEU A 177 35.80 17.22 -14.95
CA LEU A 177 34.75 16.19 -14.96
C LEU A 177 33.67 16.49 -16.02
N ILE A 178 33.27 17.77 -16.14
CA ILE A 178 32.38 18.31 -17.18
C ILE A 178 33.05 19.55 -17.84
N ASP A 179 32.68 19.81 -19.09
CA ASP A 179 33.06 21.01 -19.82
C ASP A 179 32.07 22.16 -19.61
N ASP A 180 32.37 23.34 -20.13
CA ASP A 180 31.54 24.52 -19.93
C ASP A 180 30.19 24.45 -20.67
N GLU A 181 30.11 23.77 -21.80
CA GLU A 181 28.87 23.54 -22.53
C GLU A 181 27.91 22.68 -21.69
N LEU A 182 28.40 21.56 -21.18
CA LEU A 182 27.61 20.68 -20.32
C LEU A 182 27.20 21.38 -19.03
N ARG A 183 28.09 22.23 -18.47
CA ARG A 183 27.82 23.05 -17.29
C ARG A 183 26.62 23.97 -17.50
N GLU A 184 26.50 24.63 -18.64
CA GLU A 184 25.38 25.53 -18.97
C GLU A 184 24.08 24.75 -19.21
N ARG A 185 24.15 23.60 -19.88
CA ARG A 185 22.99 22.70 -20.05
C ARG A 185 22.44 22.23 -18.68
N LEU A 186 23.33 21.89 -17.75
CA LEU A 186 22.95 21.48 -16.41
C LEU A 186 22.28 22.63 -15.62
N ARG A 187 22.81 23.85 -15.74
CA ARG A 187 22.22 25.05 -15.12
C ARG A 187 20.80 25.29 -15.67
N THR A 188 20.64 25.29 -16.98
CA THR A 188 19.34 25.46 -17.63
C THR A 188 18.35 24.38 -17.20
N SER A 189 18.77 23.13 -17.14
CA SER A 189 17.95 22.01 -16.70
C SER A 189 17.58 22.13 -15.20
N PHE A 190 18.50 22.57 -14.36
CA PHE A 190 18.26 22.82 -12.94
C PHE A 190 17.18 23.91 -12.75
N ASP A 191 17.30 25.05 -13.46
CA ASP A 191 16.35 26.16 -13.34
C ASP A 191 14.94 25.74 -13.77
N LYS A 192 14.80 24.96 -14.85
CA LYS A 192 13.52 24.34 -15.24
C LYS A 192 12.98 23.41 -14.17
N GLY A 193 13.84 22.62 -13.53
CA GLY A 193 13.45 21.73 -12.44
C GLY A 193 12.94 22.46 -11.21
N ILE A 194 13.56 23.58 -10.84
CA ILE A 194 13.06 24.46 -9.76
C ILE A 194 11.70 25.06 -10.13
N ASP A 195 11.52 25.51 -11.36
CA ASP A 195 10.23 26.01 -11.84
C ASP A 195 9.14 24.93 -11.78
N CYS A 196 9.45 23.70 -12.17
CA CYS A 196 8.55 22.56 -12.04
C CYS A 196 8.15 22.32 -10.58
N ILE A 197 9.09 22.31 -9.64
CA ILE A 197 8.82 22.19 -8.20
C ILE A 197 7.85 23.28 -7.74
N LEU A 198 8.06 24.53 -8.13
CA LEU A 198 7.21 25.66 -7.71
C LEU A 198 5.81 25.60 -8.34
N ASN A 199 5.67 25.03 -9.53
CA ASN A 199 4.41 24.88 -10.24
C ASN A 199 3.57 23.70 -9.71
N THR A 200 4.22 22.60 -9.31
CA THR A 200 3.55 21.41 -8.74
C THR A 200 3.19 21.55 -7.27
N GLN A 201 3.63 22.62 -6.59
CA GLN A 201 3.29 22.81 -5.17
C GLN A 201 1.78 22.95 -4.98
N ILE A 202 1.18 22.06 -4.19
CA ILE A 202 -0.26 22.04 -3.92
C ILE A 202 -0.68 23.38 -3.28
N ARG A 203 -1.77 23.97 -3.79
CA ARG A 203 -2.28 25.27 -3.31
C ARG A 203 -3.71 25.15 -2.82
N VAL A 204 -3.96 25.64 -1.61
CA VAL A 204 -5.31 25.72 -1.05
C VAL A 204 -5.73 27.19 -0.99
N LYS A 205 -6.78 27.53 -1.72
CA LYS A 205 -7.23 28.94 -1.86
C LYS A 205 -6.09 29.88 -2.27
N GLY A 206 -5.25 29.43 -3.22
CA GLY A 206 -4.09 30.16 -3.73
C GLY A 206 -2.85 30.19 -2.83
N LYS A 207 -2.92 29.67 -1.59
CA LYS A 207 -1.78 29.63 -0.66
C LYS A 207 -0.99 28.34 -0.87
N PRO A 208 0.36 28.41 -0.98
CA PRO A 208 1.19 27.24 -1.14
C PRO A 208 1.21 26.38 0.13
N THR A 209 1.25 25.06 -0.05
CA THR A 209 1.32 24.05 1.01
C THR A 209 2.57 23.18 0.83
N ILE A 210 2.41 21.87 0.67
CA ILE A 210 3.48 20.91 0.38
C ILE A 210 3.17 20.15 -0.92
N TRP A 211 3.95 19.14 -1.25
CA TRP A 211 3.86 18.38 -2.50
C TRP A 211 3.33 16.97 -2.27
N CYS A 212 2.75 16.39 -3.31
CA CYS A 212 2.54 14.96 -3.41
C CYS A 212 3.86 14.24 -3.75
N GLN A 213 3.93 12.94 -3.55
CA GLN A 213 5.09 12.15 -3.96
C GLN A 213 5.20 11.99 -5.48
N GLN A 214 4.10 12.05 -6.21
CA GLN A 214 4.06 12.16 -7.67
C GLN A 214 3.05 13.23 -8.07
N HIS A 215 3.32 13.86 -9.23
CA HIS A 215 2.42 14.80 -9.89
C HIS A 215 2.25 14.42 -11.36
N ASP A 216 1.04 14.56 -11.84
CA ASP A 216 0.75 14.34 -13.26
C ASP A 216 1.64 15.23 -14.14
N HIS A 217 2.24 14.64 -15.15
CA HIS A 217 3.25 15.30 -15.98
C HIS A 217 2.69 16.33 -16.96
N GLU A 218 1.38 16.35 -17.18
CA GLU A 218 0.70 17.33 -18.04
C GLU A 218 -0.01 18.42 -17.22
N THR A 219 -0.77 18.01 -16.19
CA THR A 219 -1.63 18.90 -15.40
C THR A 219 -0.98 19.49 -14.17
N PHE A 220 0.11 18.88 -13.67
CA PHE A 220 0.77 19.17 -12.39
C PHE A 220 -0.03 18.82 -11.14
N GLU A 221 -1.22 18.25 -11.29
CA GLU A 221 -2.04 17.84 -10.16
C GLU A 221 -1.40 16.65 -9.43
N PRO A 222 -1.67 16.47 -8.12
CA PRO A 222 -1.26 15.28 -7.39
C PRO A 222 -1.71 14.00 -8.09
N ALA A 223 -0.81 13.03 -8.26
CA ALA A 223 -1.07 11.78 -8.96
C ALA A 223 -0.87 10.56 -8.06
N ALA A 224 -1.63 9.50 -8.32
CA ALA A 224 -1.44 8.21 -7.67
C ALA A 224 -0.19 7.49 -8.22
N ALA A 225 0.39 6.60 -7.40
CA ALA A 225 1.39 5.65 -7.86
C ALA A 225 0.87 4.22 -7.70
N ARG A 226 1.39 3.45 -6.74
CA ARG A 226 0.86 2.12 -6.42
C ARG A 226 -0.54 2.25 -5.79
N ALA A 227 -1.35 1.21 -5.82
CA ALA A 227 -2.72 1.24 -5.30
C ALA A 227 -2.86 1.91 -3.92
N TYR A 228 -1.89 1.71 -3.03
CA TYR A 228 -1.87 2.30 -1.67
C TYR A 228 -1.18 3.67 -1.56
N GLU A 229 -0.79 4.28 -2.68
CA GLU A 229 -0.14 5.59 -2.77
C GLU A 229 -1.04 6.54 -3.57
N LEU A 230 -2.09 7.00 -2.88
CA LEU A 230 -3.11 7.88 -3.48
C LEU A 230 -2.59 9.31 -3.65
N PRO A 231 -3.23 10.14 -4.50
CA PRO A 231 -2.98 11.57 -4.52
C PRO A 231 -3.12 12.17 -3.12
N SER A 232 -2.06 12.80 -2.61
CA SER A 232 -1.99 13.17 -1.20
C SER A 232 -0.97 14.27 -0.94
N TYR A 233 -1.00 14.85 0.26
CA TYR A 233 0.16 15.58 0.76
C TYR A 233 1.22 14.61 1.26
N GLY A 234 2.47 14.74 0.78
CA GLY A 234 3.63 13.89 1.11
C GLY A 234 4.68 14.61 1.94
N PRO A 235 4.61 14.57 3.29
CA PRO A 235 5.57 15.29 4.14
C PRO A 235 7.02 14.88 3.98
N SER A 236 7.28 13.59 3.70
CA SER A 236 8.65 13.06 3.56
C SER A 236 9.37 13.64 2.34
N GLU A 237 8.71 13.62 1.20
CA GLU A 237 9.21 14.13 -0.07
C GLU A 237 9.31 15.64 -0.03
N SER A 238 8.31 16.29 0.55
CA SER A 238 8.29 17.74 0.74
C SER A 238 9.45 18.23 1.62
N ALA A 239 9.89 17.41 2.57
CA ALA A 239 11.07 17.77 3.38
C ALA A 239 12.35 17.84 2.52
N GLY A 240 12.53 16.93 1.59
CA GLY A 240 13.65 16.99 0.63
C GLY A 240 13.58 18.21 -0.28
N ILE A 241 12.40 18.51 -0.83
CA ILE A 241 12.15 19.67 -1.67
C ILE A 241 12.41 20.97 -0.91
N LEU A 242 11.86 21.13 0.28
CA LEU A 242 12.05 22.34 1.10
C LEU A 242 13.52 22.55 1.45
N ARG A 243 14.27 21.48 1.76
CA ARG A 243 15.72 21.58 1.99
C ARG A 243 16.43 22.12 0.75
N LEU A 244 16.16 21.56 -0.43
CA LEU A 244 16.74 22.03 -1.71
C LEU A 244 16.42 23.51 -1.95
N LEU A 245 15.17 23.94 -1.76
CA LEU A 245 14.76 25.34 -1.95
C LEU A 245 15.44 26.29 -0.95
N MET A 246 15.64 25.88 0.30
CA MET A 246 16.35 26.67 1.33
C MET A 246 17.86 26.76 1.06
N GLU A 247 18.44 25.86 0.29
CA GLU A 247 19.85 25.89 -0.11
C GLU A 247 20.11 26.80 -1.33
N LEU A 248 19.07 27.32 -1.99
CA LEU A 248 19.22 28.22 -3.13
C LEU A 248 19.80 29.57 -2.69
N PRO A 249 20.83 30.08 -3.36
CA PRO A 249 21.32 31.44 -3.13
C PRO A 249 20.31 32.47 -3.64
N ASN A 250 20.10 33.54 -2.90
CA ASN A 250 19.22 34.67 -3.29
C ASN A 250 17.81 34.24 -3.75
N PRO A 251 17.03 33.52 -2.90
CA PRO A 251 15.72 33.02 -3.27
C PRO A 251 14.77 34.16 -3.68
N ASP A 252 14.09 33.98 -4.79
CA ASP A 252 13.10 34.93 -5.30
C ASP A 252 11.80 34.89 -4.45
N LYS A 253 10.79 35.69 -4.87
CA LYS A 253 9.51 35.76 -4.15
C LYS A 253 8.74 34.42 -4.20
N ARG A 254 8.84 33.66 -5.31
CA ARG A 254 8.15 32.37 -5.46
C ARG A 254 8.75 31.33 -4.53
N VAL A 255 10.07 31.23 -4.51
CA VAL A 255 10.81 30.34 -3.60
C VAL A 255 10.52 30.66 -2.14
N LYS A 256 10.55 31.96 -1.76
CA LYS A 256 10.21 32.40 -0.41
C LYS A 256 8.80 31.99 0.00
N ALA A 257 7.82 32.26 -0.85
CA ALA A 257 6.43 31.86 -0.59
C ALA A 257 6.27 30.34 -0.46
N ALA A 258 6.96 29.58 -1.30
CA ALA A 258 6.94 28.13 -1.28
C ALA A 258 7.49 27.55 0.03
N VAL A 259 8.63 28.06 0.48
CA VAL A 259 9.28 27.64 1.73
C VAL A 259 8.41 28.01 2.95
N HIS A 260 7.94 29.25 3.04
CA HIS A 260 7.05 29.65 4.15
C HIS A 260 5.75 28.85 4.20
N GLY A 261 5.13 28.61 3.04
CA GLY A 261 3.90 27.82 2.93
C GLY A 261 4.10 26.37 3.36
N GLY A 262 5.16 25.74 2.87
CA GLY A 262 5.51 24.37 3.22
C GLY A 262 5.82 24.20 4.70
N MET A 263 6.64 25.06 5.28
CA MET A 263 6.97 25.02 6.71
C MET A 263 5.76 25.27 7.60
N LYS A 264 4.88 26.19 7.20
CA LYS A 264 3.62 26.43 7.91
C LYS A 264 2.72 25.19 7.88
N TRP A 265 2.61 24.53 6.74
CA TRP A 265 1.80 23.31 6.61
C TRP A 265 2.37 22.20 7.50
N LEU A 266 3.67 21.95 7.43
CA LEU A 266 4.33 20.92 8.25
C LEU A 266 4.16 21.20 9.75
N ASP A 267 4.27 22.44 10.19
CA ASP A 267 4.05 22.80 11.59
C ASP A 267 2.60 22.64 12.03
N THR A 268 1.66 22.95 11.15
CA THR A 268 0.22 22.83 11.43
C THR A 268 -0.21 21.36 11.57
N TYR A 269 0.28 20.46 10.72
CA TYR A 269 -0.21 19.09 10.61
C TYR A 269 0.74 18.01 11.17
N LYS A 270 1.74 18.43 11.98
CA LYS A 270 2.56 17.49 12.75
C LYS A 270 1.74 16.74 13.79
N LEU A 271 2.20 15.57 14.18
CA LEU A 271 1.63 14.72 15.21
C LEU A 271 2.60 14.70 16.40
N THR A 272 2.12 15.04 17.60
CA THR A 272 2.93 15.10 18.83
C THR A 272 2.41 14.11 19.87
N GLY A 273 3.27 13.73 20.82
CA GLY A 273 2.88 12.78 21.89
C GLY A 273 2.68 11.34 21.42
N LEU A 274 3.19 10.99 20.24
CA LEU A 274 3.09 9.69 19.63
C LEU A 274 4.47 9.14 19.25
N ARG A 275 4.69 7.84 19.48
CA ARG A 275 5.85 7.09 19.00
C ARG A 275 5.41 6.07 17.97
N TYR A 276 6.10 6.02 16.83
CA TYR A 276 5.93 5.01 15.80
C TYR A 276 6.87 3.85 16.06
N VAL A 277 6.32 2.72 16.48
CA VAL A 277 7.06 1.46 16.75
C VAL A 277 6.95 0.59 15.53
N ARG A 278 8.08 0.24 14.93
CA ARG A 278 8.13 -0.64 13.74
C ARG A 278 8.55 -2.05 14.12
N ALA A 279 7.81 -3.04 13.62
CA ALA A 279 8.24 -4.42 13.61
C ALA A 279 9.61 -4.55 12.90
N ARG A 280 10.53 -5.36 13.45
CA ARG A 280 11.83 -5.60 12.81
C ARG A 280 11.63 -6.50 11.59
N GLN A 281 11.95 -5.99 10.39
CA GLN A 281 11.96 -6.82 9.18
C GLN A 281 12.91 -8.01 9.35
N GLY A 282 12.47 -9.21 8.98
CA GLY A 282 13.30 -10.42 8.88
C GLY A 282 13.32 -11.33 10.12
N ARG A 283 12.52 -11.07 11.15
CA ARG A 283 12.19 -12.07 12.15
C ARG A 283 10.75 -12.54 11.94
N ASN A 284 10.56 -13.86 11.93
CA ASN A 284 9.25 -14.52 12.07
C ASN A 284 8.72 -14.34 13.51
N ASP A 285 8.81 -13.12 14.02
CA ASP A 285 8.35 -12.74 15.35
C ASP A 285 6.89 -12.33 15.17
N THR A 286 6.00 -13.27 15.34
CA THR A 286 4.55 -13.10 15.24
C THR A 286 4.01 -12.07 16.24
N ASP A 287 4.83 -11.70 17.26
CA ASP A 287 4.42 -10.82 18.35
C ASP A 287 4.83 -9.34 18.18
N ALA A 288 5.64 -9.01 17.15
CA ALA A 288 6.11 -7.64 16.94
C ALA A 288 5.37 -6.99 15.76
N ASP A 289 4.26 -6.34 16.06
CA ASP A 289 3.47 -5.61 15.07
C ASP A 289 3.80 -4.11 15.06
N THR A 290 3.74 -3.50 13.89
CA THR A 290 3.95 -2.06 13.73
C THR A 290 2.72 -1.29 14.23
N HIS A 291 2.93 -0.36 15.15
CA HIS A 291 1.84 0.40 15.77
C HIS A 291 2.28 1.81 16.21
N LEU A 292 1.30 2.62 16.59
CA LEU A 292 1.51 3.88 17.31
C LEU A 292 1.28 3.67 18.80
N GLU A 293 2.11 4.28 19.64
CA GLU A 293 1.90 4.33 21.08
C GLU A 293 1.94 5.76 21.61
N LYS A 294 1.25 6.02 22.74
CA LYS A 294 1.31 7.34 23.41
C LYS A 294 2.66 7.50 24.07
N ASP A 295 3.37 8.56 23.67
CA ASP A 295 4.63 8.97 24.29
C ASP A 295 4.78 10.50 24.23
N PRO A 296 4.45 11.20 25.33
CA PRO A 296 4.54 12.66 25.39
C PRO A 296 5.97 13.20 25.18
N THR A 297 6.99 12.34 25.28
CA THR A 297 8.40 12.71 25.14
C THR A 297 8.94 12.47 23.72
N ALA A 298 8.16 11.80 22.87
CA ALA A 298 8.57 11.50 21.50
C ALA A 298 8.70 12.78 20.66
N SER A 299 9.69 12.76 19.76
CA SER A 299 9.79 13.79 18.73
C SER A 299 8.55 13.79 17.83
N PRO A 300 8.10 14.97 17.34
CA PRO A 300 6.99 15.01 16.40
C PRO A 300 7.23 14.12 15.19
N LEU A 301 6.13 13.54 14.71
CA LEU A 301 6.09 12.76 13.50
C LEU A 301 4.98 13.24 12.56
N TRP A 302 4.99 12.75 11.34
CA TRP A 302 3.97 13.04 10.32
C TRP A 302 3.52 11.73 9.71
N GLY A 303 2.24 11.64 9.31
CA GLY A 303 1.79 10.58 8.42
C GLY A 303 2.59 10.61 7.12
N ARG A 304 2.83 9.46 6.50
CA ARG A 304 3.46 9.40 5.16
C ARG A 304 2.60 10.14 4.14
N PHE A 305 1.28 10.02 4.30
CA PHE A 305 0.24 10.60 3.44
C PHE A 305 -0.82 11.30 4.27
N TYR A 306 -1.34 12.41 3.74
CA TYR A 306 -2.53 13.08 4.22
C TYR A 306 -3.50 13.27 3.06
N ASP A 307 -4.80 13.03 3.30
CA ASP A 307 -5.80 13.24 2.27
C ASP A 307 -5.91 14.72 1.85
N LEU A 308 -6.29 14.94 0.60
CA LEU A 308 -6.32 16.30 0.02
C LEU A 308 -7.51 17.14 0.47
N VAL A 309 -8.54 16.54 1.08
CA VAL A 309 -9.80 17.20 1.45
C VAL A 309 -9.78 17.65 2.92
N ASN A 310 -9.60 16.70 3.84
CA ASN A 310 -9.67 16.95 5.28
C ASN A 310 -8.29 17.20 5.89
N VAL A 311 -7.23 16.88 5.14
CA VAL A 311 -5.83 16.97 5.58
C VAL A 311 -5.59 16.10 6.83
N GLU A 312 -6.21 14.91 6.86
CA GLU A 312 -6.00 13.90 7.89
C GLU A 312 -4.96 12.87 7.43
N PRO A 313 -4.08 12.40 8.32
CA PRO A 313 -3.16 11.32 7.97
C PRO A 313 -3.93 10.03 7.77
N TYR A 314 -3.50 9.22 6.81
CA TYR A 314 -4.11 7.93 6.53
C TYR A 314 -3.05 6.84 6.28
N VAL A 315 -3.47 5.61 6.43
CA VAL A 315 -2.78 4.40 6.00
C VAL A 315 -3.62 3.70 4.93
N CYS A 316 -3.01 2.90 4.09
CA CYS A 316 -3.73 2.29 2.97
C CYS A 316 -3.23 0.88 2.70
N ASP A 317 -4.13 -0.04 2.41
CA ASP A 317 -3.80 -1.38 1.95
C ASP A 317 -3.71 -1.43 0.42
N ARG A 318 -3.47 -2.62 -0.14
CA ARG A 318 -3.38 -2.84 -1.59
C ARG A 318 -4.69 -2.60 -2.33
N ASP A 319 -5.82 -2.59 -1.62
CA ASP A 319 -7.14 -2.21 -2.15
C ASP A 319 -7.25 -0.71 -2.48
N GLY A 320 -6.32 0.12 -2.00
CA GLY A 320 -6.33 1.55 -2.26
C GLY A 320 -7.35 2.33 -1.43
N LEU A 321 -7.93 1.73 -0.39
CA LEU A 321 -8.86 2.41 0.51
C LEU A 321 -8.11 3.06 1.67
N PRO A 322 -8.24 4.38 1.87
CA PRO A 322 -7.61 5.07 2.99
C PRO A 322 -8.29 4.67 4.31
N ARG A 323 -7.48 4.41 5.33
CA ARG A 323 -7.88 4.05 6.69
C ARG A 323 -7.14 4.89 7.70
N LYS A 324 -7.69 5.04 8.90
CA LYS A 324 -7.10 5.89 9.95
C LYS A 324 -6.08 5.14 10.79
N HIS A 325 -6.28 3.84 11.02
CA HIS A 325 -5.48 3.07 11.98
C HIS A 325 -4.68 1.96 11.30
N LEU A 326 -3.47 1.72 11.82
CA LEU A 326 -2.56 0.70 11.29
C LEU A 326 -3.12 -0.73 11.36
N ASP A 327 -3.93 -1.03 12.36
CA ASP A 327 -4.55 -2.35 12.53
C ASP A 327 -5.70 -2.61 11.54
N GLN A 328 -6.17 -1.57 10.84
CA GLN A 328 -7.16 -1.69 9.76
C GLN A 328 -6.55 -2.14 8.42
N ILE A 329 -5.24 -2.25 8.32
CA ILE A 329 -4.55 -2.74 7.12
C ILE A 329 -3.83 -4.07 7.39
N GLY A 330 -3.70 -4.90 6.36
CA GLY A 330 -3.07 -6.21 6.46
C GLY A 330 -1.61 -6.16 6.94
N PRO A 331 -1.11 -7.23 7.61
CA PRO A 331 0.24 -7.24 8.19
C PRO A 331 1.36 -6.96 7.18
N GLU A 332 1.19 -7.39 5.94
CA GLU A 332 2.17 -7.17 4.87
C GLU A 332 2.39 -5.67 4.61
N ARG A 333 1.31 -4.88 4.52
CA ARG A 333 1.41 -3.43 4.34
C ARG A 333 1.76 -2.73 5.64
N ARG A 334 1.15 -3.13 6.75
CA ARG A 334 1.40 -2.54 8.07
C ARG A 334 2.88 -2.60 8.47
N ASN A 335 3.51 -3.75 8.30
CA ASN A 335 4.90 -3.99 8.70
C ASN A 335 5.92 -3.68 7.60
N GLY A 336 5.53 -3.81 6.33
CA GLY A 336 6.42 -3.65 5.17
C GLY A 336 6.55 -2.23 4.64
N TYR A 337 5.82 -1.23 5.17
CA TYR A 337 5.82 0.14 4.67
C TYR A 337 6.06 1.16 5.79
N GLY A 338 6.62 2.31 5.46
CA GLY A 338 6.89 3.40 6.41
C GLY A 338 5.74 4.40 6.45
N TRP A 339 4.73 4.15 7.28
CA TRP A 339 3.50 4.95 7.35
C TRP A 339 3.64 6.28 8.08
N TYR A 340 4.64 6.40 8.94
CA TYR A 340 4.95 7.64 9.67
C TYR A 340 6.42 7.98 9.54
N VAL A 341 6.71 9.28 9.49
CA VAL A 341 8.06 9.82 9.24
C VAL A 341 8.39 10.94 10.24
N THR A 342 9.68 11.08 10.54
CA THR A 342 10.20 12.15 11.43
C THR A 342 11.06 13.17 10.68
N ARG A 343 11.38 12.91 9.42
CA ARG A 343 12.27 13.71 8.59
C ARG A 343 11.93 15.21 8.54
N PRO A 344 10.65 15.66 8.52
CA PRO A 344 10.34 17.08 8.51
C PRO A 344 10.86 17.85 9.72
N ALA A 345 11.08 17.20 10.88
CA ALA A 345 11.62 17.85 12.06
C ALA A 345 13.03 18.45 11.83
N GLU A 346 13.83 17.85 10.93
CA GLU A 346 15.16 18.32 10.61
C GLU A 346 15.16 19.70 9.94
N LEU A 347 14.05 20.12 9.35
CA LEU A 347 13.93 21.40 8.64
C LEU A 347 13.79 22.59 9.59
N TYR A 348 13.35 22.40 10.81
CA TYR A 348 13.05 23.52 11.72
C TYR A 348 14.26 24.42 11.98
N PRO A 349 15.43 23.92 12.40
CA PRO A 349 16.62 24.76 12.58
C PRO A 349 17.12 25.35 11.25
N LEU A 350 16.97 24.63 10.12
CA LEU A 350 17.37 25.13 8.80
C LEU A 350 16.47 26.31 8.37
N TYR A 351 15.16 26.16 8.56
CA TYR A 351 14.20 27.21 8.25
C TYR A 351 14.40 28.47 9.10
N GLU A 352 14.65 28.31 10.42
CA GLU A 352 14.93 29.44 11.30
C GLU A 352 16.11 30.26 10.79
N ALA A 353 17.23 29.62 10.48
CA ALA A 353 18.43 30.27 9.93
C ALA A 353 18.17 30.89 8.55
N TRP A 354 17.47 30.17 7.67
CA TRP A 354 17.13 30.63 6.33
C TRP A 354 16.21 31.86 6.35
N ALA A 355 15.14 31.83 7.16
CA ALA A 355 14.18 32.92 7.26
C ALA A 355 14.83 34.17 7.83
N ASP A 356 15.67 34.07 8.87
CA ASP A 356 16.41 35.19 9.45
C ASP A 356 17.37 35.84 8.44
N LYS A 357 17.93 35.03 7.53
CA LYS A 357 18.86 35.51 6.48
C LYS A 357 18.14 36.18 5.31
N TYR A 358 17.06 35.58 4.82
CA TYR A 358 16.49 35.93 3.51
C TYR A 358 15.09 36.58 3.56
N ASP A 359 14.29 36.33 4.61
CA ASP A 359 12.93 36.88 4.71
C ASP A 359 12.39 36.97 6.15
N LYS A 360 13.12 37.59 7.02
CA LYS A 360 12.78 37.76 8.45
C LYS A 360 11.38 38.35 8.67
N ARG A 361 10.94 39.27 7.79
CA ARG A 361 9.64 39.94 7.90
C ARG A 361 8.45 38.99 7.76
N HIS A 362 8.57 37.96 6.92
CA HIS A 362 7.49 37.00 6.63
C HIS A 362 7.72 35.66 7.31
N LYS A 363 8.67 35.54 8.19
CA LYS A 363 8.99 34.35 8.97
C LYS A 363 7.76 33.80 9.68
N VAL A 364 7.43 32.53 9.42
CA VAL A 364 6.34 31.83 10.10
C VAL A 364 6.83 31.37 11.47
N LYS A 365 6.01 31.57 12.50
CA LYS A 365 6.29 31.01 13.82
C LYS A 365 6.01 29.51 13.81
N ILE A 366 7.03 28.71 14.02
CA ILE A 366 6.96 27.24 14.07
C ILE A 366 7.57 26.72 15.37
N SER A 367 7.14 25.55 15.84
CA SER A 367 7.69 24.93 17.04
C SER A 367 7.43 23.43 17.06
N LEU A 368 8.46 22.64 17.30
CA LEU A 368 8.32 21.19 17.48
C LEU A 368 7.52 20.77 18.72
N THR A 369 7.36 21.67 19.69
CA THR A 369 6.69 21.38 20.98
C THR A 369 5.22 21.80 21.02
N THR A 370 4.73 22.54 20.04
CA THR A 370 3.29 22.89 19.95
C THR A 370 2.51 21.74 19.33
N LYS A 371 1.26 21.58 19.77
CA LYS A 371 0.34 20.57 19.18
C LYS A 371 0.02 20.89 17.73
N GLY A 372 -0.10 19.84 16.91
CA GLY A 372 -0.63 19.91 15.55
C GLY A 372 -2.17 19.98 15.53
N ALA A 373 -2.74 20.19 14.33
CA ALA A 373 -4.19 20.31 14.15
C ALA A 373 -4.96 18.99 14.31
N ASN A 374 -4.33 17.85 14.02
CA ASN A 374 -5.00 16.54 13.84
C ASN A 374 -4.48 15.43 14.77
N GLU A 375 -4.11 15.77 16.01
CA GLU A 375 -3.55 14.78 16.95
C GLU A 375 -4.57 13.80 17.54
N THR A 376 -5.84 14.15 17.50
CA THR A 376 -6.89 13.40 18.17
C THR A 376 -7.40 12.26 17.31
N GLY A 377 -7.35 11.05 17.82
CA GLY A 377 -8.03 9.88 17.25
C GLY A 377 -7.15 8.87 16.53
N LEU A 378 -5.83 9.09 16.36
CA LEU A 378 -4.93 8.09 15.75
C LEU A 378 -4.60 6.90 16.67
N ILE A 379 -4.86 7.02 17.95
CA ILE A 379 -4.75 5.94 18.94
C ILE A 379 -6.10 5.66 19.61
N ASP A 380 -7.08 6.53 19.39
CA ASP A 380 -8.41 6.36 19.94
C ASP A 380 -9.23 5.49 18.97
N MET A 381 -9.16 4.17 19.19
CA MET A 381 -9.91 3.18 18.42
C MET A 381 -11.44 3.33 18.62
N ASP A 382 -11.86 4.06 19.65
CA ASP A 382 -13.28 4.34 19.91
C ASP A 382 -13.81 5.55 19.09
N ARG A 383 -12.91 6.28 18.40
CA ARG A 383 -13.35 7.37 17.52
C ARG A 383 -14.02 6.82 16.29
N LYS A 384 -15.33 6.97 16.27
CA LYS A 384 -16.18 6.56 15.14
C LYS A 384 -15.88 7.38 13.89
N PRO A 385 -15.87 6.76 12.71
CA PRO A 385 -15.75 7.49 11.45
C PRO A 385 -16.91 8.47 11.31
N VAL A 386 -16.63 9.63 10.74
CA VAL A 386 -17.64 10.67 10.51
C VAL A 386 -18.04 10.61 9.04
N VAL A 387 -19.24 10.09 8.79
CA VAL A 387 -19.84 10.09 7.46
C VAL A 387 -20.55 11.44 7.24
N ASN A 388 -20.31 12.09 6.10
CA ASN A 388 -20.96 13.36 5.79
C ASN A 388 -22.30 13.13 5.08
N PRO A 389 -23.47 13.41 5.74
CA PRO A 389 -24.78 13.16 5.14
C PRO A 389 -25.06 13.93 3.84
N LYS A 390 -24.32 15.00 3.56
CA LYS A 390 -24.48 15.81 2.33
C LYS A 390 -23.99 15.10 1.07
N ASN A 391 -23.22 14.02 1.23
CA ASN A 391 -22.72 13.25 0.11
C ASN A 391 -23.69 12.18 -0.39
N PHE A 392 -24.86 12.06 0.24
CA PHE A 392 -25.86 11.03 -0.05
C PHE A 392 -27.13 11.64 -0.67
N ASP A 393 -27.76 10.85 -1.54
CA ASP A 393 -29.02 11.23 -2.18
C ASP A 393 -30.19 11.17 -1.19
N ILE A 394 -30.16 10.17 -0.27
CA ILE A 394 -31.15 9.99 0.80
C ILE A 394 -30.45 9.67 2.12
N VAL A 395 -31.02 10.20 3.20
CA VAL A 395 -30.62 9.90 4.58
C VAL A 395 -31.82 9.29 5.31
N VAL A 396 -31.66 8.03 5.75
CA VAL A 396 -32.67 7.28 6.50
C VAL A 396 -32.36 7.37 7.99
N ARG A 397 -33.36 7.84 8.79
CA ARG A 397 -33.23 7.99 10.24
C ARG A 397 -33.95 6.89 10.99
N PRO A 398 -33.64 6.65 12.28
CA PRO A 398 -34.38 5.69 13.11
C PRO A 398 -35.91 5.91 13.03
N GLY A 399 -36.63 4.83 12.75
CA GLY A 399 -38.09 4.86 12.54
C GLY A 399 -38.52 5.03 11.08
N GLU A 400 -37.60 5.40 10.18
CA GLU A 400 -37.89 5.48 8.75
C GLU A 400 -37.60 4.13 8.04
N SER A 401 -38.10 3.99 6.83
CA SER A 401 -37.99 2.77 6.04
C SER A 401 -36.82 2.84 5.06
N ILE A 402 -35.85 1.94 5.21
CA ILE A 402 -34.77 1.75 4.25
C ILE A 402 -35.33 1.31 2.89
N GLN A 403 -36.36 0.45 2.88
CA GLN A 403 -37.00 -0.01 1.67
C GLN A 403 -37.58 1.15 0.84
N LYS A 404 -38.25 2.13 1.50
CA LYS A 404 -38.78 3.32 0.81
C LYS A 404 -37.67 4.22 0.23
N ALA A 405 -36.49 4.20 0.82
CA ALA A 405 -35.35 4.91 0.25
C ALA A 405 -34.86 4.21 -1.02
N ILE A 406 -34.75 2.89 -1.01
CA ILE A 406 -34.36 2.09 -2.21
C ILE A 406 -35.38 2.27 -3.34
N GLU A 407 -36.65 2.32 -3.03
CA GLU A 407 -37.73 2.51 -4.02
C GLU A 407 -37.61 3.85 -4.79
N GLN A 408 -36.94 4.86 -4.22
CA GLN A 408 -36.69 6.14 -4.88
C GLN A 408 -35.53 6.11 -5.86
N ALA A 409 -34.69 5.07 -5.84
CA ALA A 409 -33.61 4.91 -6.81
C ALA A 409 -34.20 4.70 -8.21
N PRO A 410 -33.48 5.13 -9.28
CA PRO A 410 -33.85 4.82 -10.66
C PRO A 410 -33.92 3.31 -10.90
N ASP A 411 -34.89 2.86 -11.71
CA ASP A 411 -34.99 1.45 -12.13
C ASP A 411 -33.84 1.07 -13.09
N GLU A 412 -33.39 2.05 -13.88
CA GLU A 412 -32.24 1.93 -14.78
C GLU A 412 -31.33 3.15 -14.55
N GLY A 413 -30.03 2.93 -14.43
CA GLY A 413 -29.05 3.99 -14.23
C GLY A 413 -27.64 3.45 -14.14
N THR A 414 -26.66 4.25 -14.56
CA THR A 414 -25.24 3.93 -14.48
C THR A 414 -24.55 4.56 -13.27
N GLU A 415 -25.19 5.58 -12.70
CA GLU A 415 -24.64 6.30 -11.55
C GLU A 415 -25.04 5.68 -10.22
N PRO A 416 -24.15 5.66 -9.22
CA PRO A 416 -24.47 5.15 -7.89
C PRO A 416 -25.56 5.96 -7.19
N PHE A 417 -26.64 5.30 -6.73
CA PHE A 417 -27.64 5.89 -5.86
C PHE A 417 -27.28 5.66 -4.38
N LYS A 418 -26.99 6.72 -3.66
CA LYS A 418 -26.32 6.72 -2.36
C LYS A 418 -27.30 6.92 -1.22
N ILE A 419 -27.41 5.93 -0.36
CA ILE A 419 -28.34 5.92 0.79
C ILE A 419 -27.52 5.82 2.08
N LEU A 420 -27.64 6.82 2.96
CA LEU A 420 -27.08 6.78 4.30
C LEU A 420 -28.14 6.32 5.30
N VAL A 421 -27.81 5.30 6.08
CA VAL A 421 -28.63 4.84 7.21
C VAL A 421 -27.96 5.30 8.50
N MET A 422 -28.63 6.21 9.22
CA MET A 422 -28.13 6.78 10.47
C MET A 422 -28.10 5.72 11.58
N ASN A 423 -27.28 5.96 12.61
CA ASN A 423 -27.19 5.10 13.79
C ASN A 423 -28.58 4.82 14.41
N GLY A 424 -28.86 3.55 14.65
CA GLY A 424 -30.13 3.10 15.20
C GLY A 424 -30.37 1.62 14.97
N ILE A 425 -31.49 1.12 15.50
CA ILE A 425 -31.95 -0.27 15.31
C ILE A 425 -33.13 -0.27 14.34
N TYR A 426 -32.97 -0.98 13.24
CA TYR A 426 -33.96 -1.13 12.18
C TYR A 426 -34.45 -2.57 12.15
N ARG A 427 -35.77 -2.78 12.42
CA ARG A 427 -36.40 -4.11 12.43
C ARG A 427 -37.26 -4.27 11.18
N GLN A 428 -36.59 -4.43 10.05
CA GLN A 428 -37.27 -4.51 8.75
C GLN A 428 -36.45 -5.39 7.79
N LYS A 429 -37.15 -6.05 6.87
CA LYS A 429 -36.56 -6.71 5.72
C LYS A 429 -36.23 -5.66 4.67
N VAL A 430 -35.07 -5.77 4.08
CA VAL A 430 -34.62 -4.89 3.00
C VAL A 430 -34.39 -5.70 1.72
N ILE A 431 -35.05 -5.29 0.64
CA ILE A 431 -34.93 -5.90 -0.68
C ILE A 431 -34.32 -4.90 -1.62
N ILE A 432 -33.13 -5.23 -2.13
CA ILE A 432 -32.46 -4.46 -3.15
C ILE A 432 -32.79 -5.11 -4.49
N ASP A 433 -33.62 -4.44 -5.28
CA ASP A 433 -34.13 -4.91 -6.57
C ASP A 433 -33.79 -3.95 -7.72
N LYS A 434 -32.77 -3.09 -7.51
CA LYS A 434 -32.29 -2.10 -8.46
C LYS A 434 -30.77 -2.10 -8.50
N PRO A 435 -30.16 -1.81 -9.66
CA PRO A 435 -28.70 -1.74 -9.78
C PRO A 435 -28.11 -0.49 -9.13
N ASN A 436 -26.82 -0.51 -8.93
CA ASN A 436 -26.00 0.62 -8.49
C ASN A 436 -26.42 1.24 -7.13
N ILE A 437 -27.04 0.47 -6.24
CA ILE A 437 -27.37 0.93 -4.88
C ILE A 437 -26.11 0.92 -4.01
N VAL A 438 -25.80 2.08 -3.40
CA VAL A 438 -24.74 2.24 -2.39
C VAL A 438 -25.41 2.50 -1.05
N LEU A 439 -25.57 1.43 -0.25
CA LEU A 439 -26.22 1.46 1.06
C LEU A 439 -25.16 1.51 2.16
N VAL A 440 -25.05 2.63 2.86
CA VAL A 440 -24.01 2.89 3.87
C VAL A 440 -24.65 3.17 5.22
N GLY A 441 -24.25 2.43 6.26
CA GLY A 441 -24.51 2.76 7.65
C GLY A 441 -23.55 3.84 8.16
N GLU A 442 -24.01 4.69 9.05
CA GLU A 442 -23.18 5.75 9.65
C GLU A 442 -22.03 5.19 10.49
N ASP A 443 -22.25 4.06 11.17
CA ASP A 443 -21.23 3.35 11.95
C ASP A 443 -21.58 1.86 12.03
N ARG A 444 -20.58 1.00 11.80
CA ARG A 444 -20.74 -0.45 11.69
C ARG A 444 -21.45 -1.08 12.89
N ASP A 445 -21.14 -0.66 14.11
CA ASP A 445 -21.61 -1.28 15.34
C ASP A 445 -22.91 -0.62 15.85
N SER A 446 -23.21 0.59 15.40
CA SER A 446 -24.34 1.41 15.86
C SER A 446 -25.50 1.47 14.87
N THR A 447 -25.24 1.27 13.56
CA THR A 447 -26.30 1.10 12.54
C THR A 447 -26.64 -0.37 12.44
N ARG A 448 -27.75 -0.79 13.03
CA ARG A 448 -28.08 -2.21 13.19
C ARG A 448 -29.38 -2.59 12.53
N LEU A 449 -29.32 -3.41 11.50
CA LEU A 449 -30.48 -4.00 10.83
C LEU A 449 -30.66 -5.42 11.38
N ILE A 450 -31.73 -5.64 12.19
CA ILE A 450 -31.94 -6.87 12.94
C ILE A 450 -33.36 -7.39 12.63
N LEU A 451 -33.46 -8.63 12.18
CA LEU A 451 -34.71 -9.28 11.90
C LEU A 451 -34.60 -10.80 12.11
N ALA A 452 -35.66 -11.42 12.60
CA ALA A 452 -35.80 -12.88 12.68
C ALA A 452 -36.40 -13.42 11.38
N GLU A 453 -35.61 -14.04 10.53
CA GLU A 453 -35.99 -14.60 9.22
C GLU A 453 -35.51 -16.05 9.07
N THR A 454 -36.35 -16.95 8.54
CA THR A 454 -35.90 -18.33 8.23
C THR A 454 -36.42 -18.77 6.88
N GLY A 455 -35.66 -19.62 6.20
CA GLY A 455 -35.99 -20.24 4.96
C GLY A 455 -37.12 -21.26 4.98
N ASN A 456 -37.46 -21.70 6.14
CA ASN A 456 -38.56 -22.64 6.32
C ASN A 456 -39.92 -21.96 6.52
N THR A 457 -40.00 -20.64 6.51
CA THR A 457 -41.29 -19.94 6.52
C THR A 457 -41.98 -20.17 5.19
N ILE A 458 -43.10 -20.88 5.25
CA ILE A 458 -43.92 -21.30 4.12
C ILE A 458 -44.54 -20.10 3.38
N THR A 459 -44.59 -18.96 3.98
CA THR A 459 -45.01 -17.69 3.39
C THR A 459 -43.82 -16.76 3.20
N VAL A 460 -43.07 -16.98 2.12
CA VAL A 460 -42.15 -15.97 1.61
C VAL A 460 -43.01 -14.78 1.18
N PRO A 461 -42.82 -13.57 1.77
CA PRO A 461 -43.64 -12.42 1.37
C PRO A 461 -43.42 -12.15 -0.12
N GLU A 462 -44.54 -11.98 -0.84
CA GLU A 462 -44.47 -11.53 -2.22
C GLU A 462 -44.06 -10.03 -2.24
N TYR A 463 -42.99 -9.74 -2.92
CA TYR A 463 -42.60 -8.38 -3.23
C TYR A 463 -42.77 -8.16 -4.73
N LYS A 464 -43.62 -7.21 -5.11
CA LYS A 464 -43.96 -6.92 -6.52
C LYS A 464 -44.34 -8.19 -7.33
N GLY A 465 -45.10 -9.11 -6.71
CA GLY A 465 -45.57 -10.35 -7.35
C GLY A 465 -44.49 -11.46 -7.51
N LYS A 466 -43.29 -11.28 -6.98
CA LYS A 466 -42.24 -12.28 -6.98
C LYS A 466 -42.00 -12.82 -5.57
N LYS A 467 -41.74 -14.12 -5.45
CA LYS A 467 -41.28 -14.72 -4.18
C LYS A 467 -39.89 -14.19 -3.84
N VAL A 468 -39.73 -13.60 -2.66
CA VAL A 468 -38.49 -13.07 -2.15
C VAL A 468 -37.89 -14.03 -1.15
N HIS A 469 -36.64 -14.41 -1.37
CA HIS A 469 -35.92 -15.36 -0.53
C HIS A 469 -35.68 -14.87 0.90
N MET A 470 -35.18 -15.77 1.73
CA MET A 470 -34.77 -15.56 3.12
C MET A 470 -33.59 -14.62 3.19
N GLY A 471 -33.52 -13.83 4.23
CA GLY A 471 -32.44 -12.93 4.54
C GLY A 471 -32.97 -11.61 5.07
N VAL A 472 -32.18 -10.99 5.93
CA VAL A 472 -32.51 -9.64 6.44
C VAL A 472 -32.33 -8.61 5.32
N ILE A 473 -31.23 -8.73 4.58
CA ILE A 473 -31.04 -8.06 3.28
C ILE A 473 -31.10 -9.11 2.18
N VAL A 474 -31.86 -8.83 1.12
CA VAL A 474 -31.98 -9.67 -0.06
C VAL A 474 -31.64 -8.85 -1.31
N LEU A 475 -30.67 -9.29 -2.09
CA LEU A 475 -30.35 -8.74 -3.40
C LEU A 475 -31.00 -9.65 -4.47
N THR A 476 -31.86 -9.07 -5.30
CA THR A 476 -32.46 -9.81 -6.43
C THR A 476 -31.47 -9.89 -7.61
N GLU A 477 -31.85 -10.55 -8.70
CA GLU A 477 -30.98 -10.64 -9.90
C GLU A 477 -30.77 -9.27 -10.57
N GLU A 478 -31.69 -8.33 -10.35
CA GLU A 478 -31.64 -6.96 -10.86
C GLU A 478 -30.69 -6.04 -10.06
N ALA A 479 -30.26 -6.46 -8.86
CA ALA A 479 -29.42 -5.66 -7.94
C ALA A 479 -27.92 -5.70 -8.32
N ASP A 480 -27.59 -5.56 -9.58
CA ASP A 480 -26.20 -5.57 -10.05
C ASP A 480 -25.40 -4.35 -9.56
N ASN A 481 -24.12 -4.54 -9.34
CA ASN A 481 -23.17 -3.49 -8.95
C ASN A 481 -23.54 -2.72 -7.66
N CYS A 482 -24.01 -3.45 -6.63
CA CYS A 482 -24.43 -2.85 -5.35
C CYS A 482 -23.34 -2.93 -4.27
N VAL A 483 -23.33 -1.91 -3.40
CA VAL A 483 -22.42 -1.80 -2.25
C VAL A 483 -23.23 -1.76 -0.96
N ILE A 484 -22.84 -2.59 0.02
CA ILE A 484 -23.34 -2.55 1.41
C ILE A 484 -22.13 -2.30 2.32
N SER A 485 -22.19 -1.25 3.13
CA SER A 485 -21.06 -0.86 3.99
C SER A 485 -21.50 -0.28 5.33
N GLY A 486 -20.63 -0.36 6.34
CA GLY A 486 -20.72 0.41 7.57
C GLY A 486 -21.90 0.04 8.49
N MET A 487 -22.41 -1.20 8.48
CA MET A 487 -23.55 -1.60 9.31
C MET A 487 -23.44 -3.02 9.86
N THR A 488 -24.23 -3.30 10.89
CA THR A 488 -24.50 -4.65 11.39
C THR A 488 -25.80 -5.18 10.74
N VAL A 489 -25.70 -6.30 10.04
CA VAL A 489 -26.84 -7.06 9.54
C VAL A 489 -26.93 -8.35 10.32
N TYR A 490 -28.00 -8.51 11.09
CA TYR A 490 -28.14 -9.63 12.01
C TYR A 490 -29.49 -10.36 11.85
N ASN A 491 -29.40 -11.64 11.50
CA ASN A 491 -30.55 -12.53 11.55
C ASN A 491 -30.57 -13.26 12.90
N ASN A 492 -31.46 -12.84 13.78
CA ASN A 492 -31.57 -13.35 15.15
C ASN A 492 -32.69 -14.39 15.32
N TYR A 493 -33.07 -15.12 14.28
CA TYR A 493 -34.14 -16.11 14.32
C TYR A 493 -33.84 -17.23 15.33
N GLY A 494 -32.63 -17.76 15.33
CA GLY A 494 -32.24 -18.87 16.20
C GLY A 494 -32.37 -18.54 17.68
N THR A 495 -31.96 -17.34 18.09
CA THR A 495 -32.15 -16.85 19.49
C THR A 495 -33.61 -16.56 19.81
N THR A 496 -34.38 -16.13 18.81
CA THR A 496 -35.79 -15.74 19.01
C THR A 496 -36.71 -16.96 19.15
N VAL A 497 -36.42 -18.06 18.43
CA VAL A 497 -37.29 -19.25 18.38
C VAL A 497 -36.59 -20.54 18.85
N GLU A 498 -35.32 -20.42 19.37
CA GLU A 498 -34.50 -21.54 19.85
C GLU A 498 -34.21 -22.60 18.76
N GLU A 499 -34.09 -22.21 17.49
CA GLU A 499 -33.83 -23.07 16.34
C GLU A 499 -32.58 -22.60 15.54
N THR A 500 -31.47 -23.33 15.61
CA THR A 500 -30.19 -22.97 15.02
C THR A 500 -29.79 -23.82 13.81
N THR A 501 -30.56 -24.81 13.42
CA THR A 501 -30.22 -25.80 12.38
C THR A 501 -30.71 -25.42 10.99
N VAL A 502 -31.57 -24.42 10.86
CA VAL A 502 -32.16 -23.97 9.59
C VAL A 502 -31.33 -22.83 8.97
N HIS A 503 -31.52 -22.59 7.67
CA HIS A 503 -30.90 -21.47 7.00
C HIS A 503 -31.45 -20.14 7.52
N GLN A 504 -30.55 -19.26 7.96
CA GLN A 504 -30.90 -17.98 8.60
C GLN A 504 -29.97 -16.88 8.08
N MET A 505 -29.98 -16.66 6.77
CA MET A 505 -29.06 -15.72 6.16
C MET A 505 -29.28 -14.30 6.72
N ALA A 506 -28.20 -13.64 7.12
CA ALA A 506 -28.22 -12.21 7.33
C ALA A 506 -28.31 -11.49 5.97
N ILE A 507 -27.51 -11.92 5.01
CA ILE A 507 -27.54 -11.40 3.64
C ILE A 507 -27.67 -12.58 2.67
N TYR A 508 -28.66 -12.49 1.79
CA TYR A 508 -28.84 -13.41 0.67
C TYR A 508 -28.85 -12.64 -0.65
N GLY A 509 -28.22 -13.15 -1.69
CA GLY A 509 -28.20 -12.49 -2.99
C GLY A 509 -28.18 -13.42 -4.19
N ARG A 510 -28.82 -12.94 -5.27
CA ARG A 510 -28.73 -13.51 -6.62
C ARG A 510 -28.13 -12.54 -7.63
N ALA A 511 -27.72 -11.36 -7.17
CA ALA A 511 -27.09 -10.33 -7.98
C ALA A 511 -25.66 -10.68 -8.38
N ASN A 512 -25.20 -10.09 -9.45
CA ASN A 512 -23.78 -10.05 -9.80
C ASN A 512 -23.11 -8.79 -9.22
N HIS A 513 -21.78 -8.68 -9.31
CA HIS A 513 -20.97 -7.52 -8.88
C HIS A 513 -21.36 -6.95 -7.51
N THR A 514 -21.46 -7.85 -6.50
CA THR A 514 -21.88 -7.46 -5.15
C THR A 514 -20.67 -7.16 -4.27
N ILE A 515 -20.67 -5.98 -3.65
CA ILE A 515 -19.62 -5.51 -2.74
C ILE A 515 -20.19 -5.38 -1.32
N ILE A 516 -19.59 -6.07 -0.33
CA ILE A 516 -19.94 -5.93 1.09
C ILE A 516 -18.66 -5.66 1.87
N VAL A 517 -18.57 -4.48 2.48
CA VAL A 517 -17.33 -4.04 3.15
C VAL A 517 -17.63 -3.37 4.49
N ASN A 518 -16.71 -3.54 5.45
CA ASN A 518 -16.84 -2.93 6.79
C ASN A 518 -18.18 -3.21 7.46
N CYS A 519 -18.64 -4.47 7.45
CA CYS A 519 -19.91 -4.88 8.01
C CYS A 519 -19.75 -5.98 9.06
N ASN A 520 -20.65 -6.00 10.05
CA ASN A 520 -20.92 -7.18 10.85
C ASN A 520 -22.05 -7.96 10.17
N VAL A 521 -21.79 -9.22 9.82
CA VAL A 521 -22.76 -10.12 9.17
C VAL A 521 -22.99 -11.31 10.08
N TRP A 522 -24.05 -11.25 10.87
CA TRP A 522 -24.33 -12.21 11.93
C TRP A 522 -25.61 -12.98 11.69
N ALA A 523 -25.57 -14.27 12.00
CA ALA A 523 -26.74 -15.15 11.97
C ALA A 523 -26.69 -16.11 13.17
N ASP A 524 -27.87 -16.54 13.64
CA ASP A 524 -28.01 -17.51 14.72
C ASP A 524 -28.23 -18.96 14.20
N GLY A 525 -28.11 -19.17 12.89
CA GLY A 525 -28.27 -20.47 12.23
C GLY A 525 -27.27 -20.64 11.08
N ASN A 526 -27.61 -21.43 10.08
CA ASN A 526 -26.73 -21.72 8.94
C ASN A 526 -26.67 -20.56 7.94
N ASP A 527 -25.57 -20.45 7.20
CA ASP A 527 -25.40 -19.66 5.97
C ASP A 527 -25.53 -18.13 6.18
N ALA A 528 -24.73 -17.53 7.04
CA ALA A 528 -24.86 -16.10 7.37
C ALA A 528 -24.79 -15.17 6.13
N LEU A 529 -23.91 -15.45 5.18
CA LEU A 529 -23.74 -14.71 3.91
C LEU A 529 -23.78 -15.68 2.72
N SER A 530 -24.84 -15.63 1.94
CA SER A 530 -25.04 -16.50 0.79
C SER A 530 -25.31 -15.71 -0.48
N LEU A 531 -24.39 -15.79 -1.44
CA LEU A 531 -24.49 -15.10 -2.73
C LEU A 531 -24.47 -16.12 -3.87
N TRP A 532 -25.64 -16.31 -4.49
CA TRP A 532 -25.93 -17.38 -5.41
C TRP A 532 -26.53 -16.89 -6.74
N ALA A 533 -25.77 -16.10 -7.50
CA ALA A 533 -26.19 -15.68 -8.83
C ALA A 533 -26.55 -16.89 -9.74
N PRO A 534 -27.45 -16.72 -10.69
CA PRO A 534 -27.81 -17.77 -11.64
C PRO A 534 -26.59 -18.38 -12.32
N GLU A 535 -26.61 -19.69 -12.52
CA GLU A 535 -25.52 -20.48 -13.13
C GLU A 535 -24.14 -20.30 -12.45
N GLY A 536 -24.10 -19.63 -11.28
CA GLY A 536 -22.86 -19.33 -10.58
C GLY A 536 -21.98 -18.30 -11.28
N GLU A 537 -22.54 -17.41 -12.07
CA GLU A 537 -21.80 -16.37 -12.79
C GLU A 537 -21.62 -15.09 -11.95
N GLY A 538 -21.78 -15.17 -10.62
CA GLY A 538 -21.59 -14.04 -9.71
C GLY A 538 -20.13 -13.74 -9.42
N MET A 539 -19.84 -12.46 -9.27
CA MET A 539 -18.55 -11.91 -8.80
C MET A 539 -18.80 -11.13 -7.49
N TYR A 540 -18.10 -11.51 -6.43
CA TYR A 540 -18.37 -11.01 -5.08
C TYR A 540 -17.07 -10.52 -4.43
N TYR A 541 -17.10 -9.28 -3.93
CA TYR A 541 -16.00 -8.68 -3.21
C TYR A 541 -16.37 -8.39 -1.76
N HIS A 542 -15.55 -8.87 -0.83
CA HIS A 542 -15.75 -8.67 0.59
C HIS A 542 -14.46 -8.17 1.26
N ALA A 543 -14.58 -7.17 2.14
CA ALA A 543 -13.46 -6.69 2.92
C ALA A 543 -13.91 -6.23 4.32
N ASP A 544 -13.06 -6.46 5.32
CA ASP A 544 -13.26 -5.97 6.68
C ASP A 544 -14.58 -6.44 7.33
N LEU A 545 -15.00 -7.67 7.05
CA LEU A 545 -16.21 -8.27 7.65
C LEU A 545 -15.90 -8.96 8.98
N ASP A 546 -16.85 -8.84 9.93
CA ASP A 546 -16.97 -9.72 11.09
C ASP A 546 -18.16 -10.66 10.84
N LEU A 547 -17.89 -11.94 10.53
CA LEU A 547 -18.91 -12.94 10.28
C LEU A 547 -19.09 -13.83 11.51
N ARG A 548 -20.32 -13.94 12.00
CA ARG A 548 -20.65 -14.80 13.13
C ARG A 548 -21.82 -15.72 12.81
N CYS A 549 -21.60 -17.01 13.03
CA CYS A 549 -22.58 -18.04 12.71
C CYS A 549 -22.33 -19.29 13.58
N PRO A 550 -23.33 -19.78 14.33
CA PRO A 550 -23.21 -21.03 15.09
C PRO A 550 -23.44 -22.28 14.23
N GLY A 551 -23.89 -22.09 12.98
CA GLY A 551 -24.25 -23.17 12.05
C GLY A 551 -23.11 -23.58 11.14
N VAL A 552 -23.44 -23.90 9.89
CA VAL A 552 -22.46 -24.24 8.83
C VAL A 552 -22.40 -23.11 7.81
N ASP A 553 -21.27 -23.07 7.08
CA ASP A 553 -21.13 -22.30 5.85
C ASP A 553 -21.36 -20.80 6.08
N PHE A 554 -20.50 -20.16 6.90
CA PHE A 554 -20.66 -18.75 7.27
C PHE A 554 -20.61 -17.81 6.06
N MET A 555 -19.80 -18.16 5.06
CA MET A 555 -19.73 -17.48 3.77
C MET A 555 -19.85 -18.49 2.64
N CYS A 556 -20.87 -18.32 1.81
CA CYS A 556 -21.32 -19.28 0.80
C CYS A 556 -21.41 -18.64 -0.61
N PRO A 557 -20.31 -18.35 -1.29
CA PRO A 557 -20.38 -17.84 -2.66
C PRO A 557 -20.59 -18.96 -3.70
N ARG A 558 -21.41 -18.68 -4.73
CA ARG A 558 -21.44 -19.39 -6.01
C ARG A 558 -20.88 -18.51 -7.11
N GLY A 559 -19.73 -18.86 -7.64
CA GLY A 559 -19.04 -18.06 -8.64
C GLY A 559 -17.64 -17.65 -8.20
N TRP A 560 -17.22 -16.45 -8.55
CA TRP A 560 -15.96 -15.88 -8.13
C TRP A 560 -16.13 -15.04 -6.84
N CYS A 561 -15.23 -15.21 -5.90
CA CYS A 561 -15.27 -14.44 -4.67
C CYS A 561 -13.86 -14.05 -4.23
N PHE A 562 -13.70 -12.80 -3.82
CA PHE A 562 -12.50 -12.30 -3.16
C PHE A 562 -12.88 -11.72 -1.79
N ALA A 563 -12.34 -12.31 -0.72
CA ALA A 563 -12.55 -11.85 0.65
C ALA A 563 -11.21 -11.50 1.31
N THR A 564 -11.13 -10.34 1.97
CA THR A 564 -9.89 -9.90 2.60
C THR A 564 -10.13 -9.23 3.94
N ARG A 565 -9.21 -9.44 4.90
CA ARG A 565 -9.30 -8.89 6.26
C ARG A 565 -10.63 -9.20 6.97
N CYS A 566 -11.15 -10.39 6.71
CA CYS A 566 -12.38 -10.85 7.34
C CYS A 566 -12.08 -11.63 8.63
N LYS A 567 -12.96 -11.51 9.62
CA LYS A 567 -12.96 -12.31 10.84
C LYS A 567 -14.12 -13.28 10.80
N PHE A 568 -13.84 -14.56 10.98
CA PHE A 568 -14.83 -15.63 11.02
C PHE A 568 -14.86 -16.20 12.43
N TYR A 569 -16.02 -16.18 13.07
CA TYR A 569 -16.21 -16.74 14.41
C TYR A 569 -17.53 -17.50 14.51
N GLY A 570 -17.50 -18.71 15.04
CA GLY A 570 -18.71 -19.49 15.18
C GLY A 570 -18.58 -20.77 15.99
N ASP A 571 -19.57 -21.65 15.87
CA ASP A 571 -19.67 -22.94 16.56
C ASP A 571 -20.25 -24.02 15.63
N GLY A 572 -19.90 -23.95 14.37
CA GLY A 572 -20.50 -24.73 13.31
C GLY A 572 -19.69 -25.94 12.85
N ARG A 573 -20.19 -26.65 11.85
CA ARG A 573 -19.50 -27.79 11.24
C ARG A 573 -18.41 -27.40 10.26
N ALA A 574 -18.58 -26.29 9.52
CA ALA A 574 -17.62 -25.77 8.55
C ALA A 574 -17.83 -24.27 8.37
N ILE A 575 -16.74 -23.49 8.15
CA ILE A 575 -16.80 -22.02 8.02
C ILE A 575 -17.03 -21.61 6.56
N LEU A 576 -16.17 -22.04 5.65
CA LEU A 576 -16.23 -21.67 4.25
C LEU A 576 -17.01 -22.72 3.43
N TRP A 577 -17.81 -22.25 2.50
CA TRP A 577 -18.42 -23.11 1.50
C TRP A 577 -18.27 -22.48 0.11
N HIS A 578 -17.94 -23.28 -0.88
CA HIS A 578 -17.81 -22.81 -2.26
C HIS A 578 -18.44 -23.78 -3.25
N ASP A 579 -19.10 -23.22 -4.26
CA ASP A 579 -19.64 -23.97 -5.41
C ASP A 579 -19.26 -23.28 -6.73
N GLY A 580 -18.34 -23.85 -7.47
CA GLY A 580 -17.94 -23.40 -8.79
C GLY A 580 -18.90 -23.82 -9.91
N ARG A 581 -20.02 -24.54 -9.60
CA ARG A 581 -21.00 -25.03 -10.58
C ARG A 581 -20.38 -25.86 -11.71
N GLY A 582 -19.33 -26.61 -11.40
CA GLY A 582 -18.61 -27.44 -12.39
C GLY A 582 -17.58 -26.67 -13.21
N ASN A 583 -17.32 -25.42 -12.95
CA ASN A 583 -16.25 -24.66 -13.60
C ASN A 583 -15.02 -24.55 -12.68
N ARG A 584 -14.00 -25.38 -12.99
CA ARG A 584 -12.73 -25.41 -12.25
C ARG A 584 -11.91 -24.11 -12.28
N LEU A 585 -12.28 -23.13 -13.07
CA LEU A 585 -11.60 -21.83 -13.13
C LEU A 585 -12.21 -20.80 -12.20
N LYS A 586 -13.37 -21.06 -11.58
CA LYS A 586 -13.98 -20.17 -10.58
C LYS A 586 -13.17 -20.19 -9.30
N LYS A 587 -12.82 -19.01 -8.83
CA LYS A 587 -11.90 -18.80 -7.73
C LYS A 587 -12.61 -18.24 -6.50
N PHE A 588 -12.31 -18.80 -5.34
CA PHE A 588 -12.60 -18.20 -4.06
C PHE A 588 -11.29 -17.89 -3.34
N VAL A 589 -10.94 -16.63 -3.25
CA VAL A 589 -9.70 -16.16 -2.60
C VAL A 589 -10.05 -15.56 -1.25
N VAL A 590 -9.44 -16.06 -0.19
CA VAL A 590 -9.51 -15.49 1.17
C VAL A 590 -8.12 -15.06 1.59
N LYS A 591 -7.96 -13.79 1.93
CA LYS A 591 -6.66 -13.19 2.18
C LYS A 591 -6.64 -12.41 3.48
N ASP A 592 -5.48 -12.42 4.17
CA ASP A 592 -5.23 -11.62 5.38
C ASP A 592 -6.35 -11.75 6.44
N SER A 593 -6.93 -12.94 6.60
CA SER A 593 -8.16 -13.18 7.36
C SER A 593 -7.94 -14.09 8.57
N TRP A 594 -8.82 -13.97 9.55
CA TRP A 594 -8.77 -14.70 10.80
C TRP A 594 -9.93 -15.67 10.97
N PHE A 595 -9.62 -16.92 11.35
CA PHE A 595 -10.60 -17.97 11.57
C PHE A 595 -10.54 -18.45 13.02
N ASP A 596 -11.67 -18.38 13.71
CA ASP A 596 -11.82 -18.85 15.09
C ASP A 596 -13.17 -19.52 15.30
N ALA A 597 -13.27 -20.37 16.31
CA ALA A 597 -14.50 -21.06 16.65
C ALA A 597 -14.58 -21.32 18.16
N LYS A 598 -15.81 -21.52 18.64
CA LYS A 598 -16.08 -21.86 20.02
C LYS A 598 -15.75 -23.33 20.32
N SER A 599 -15.90 -24.20 19.31
CA SER A 599 -15.63 -25.65 19.39
C SER A 599 -14.92 -26.12 18.12
N PRO A 600 -14.35 -27.34 18.10
CA PRO A 600 -13.63 -27.86 16.93
C PRO A 600 -14.46 -27.81 15.65
N THR A 601 -14.04 -26.99 14.68
CA THR A 601 -14.78 -26.65 13.46
C THR A 601 -13.90 -26.88 12.23
N LEU A 602 -14.45 -27.41 11.13
CA LEU A 602 -13.75 -27.51 9.85
C LEU A 602 -13.54 -26.12 9.24
N LEU A 603 -12.38 -25.90 8.63
CA LEU A 603 -12.08 -24.68 7.90
C LEU A 603 -13.07 -24.46 6.74
N GLY A 604 -13.45 -25.53 6.03
CA GLY A 604 -14.42 -25.40 4.97
C GLY A 604 -14.73 -26.70 4.24
N ARG A 605 -15.68 -26.59 3.32
CA ARG A 605 -16.06 -27.64 2.40
C ARG A 605 -16.46 -27.07 1.03
N TYR A 606 -16.49 -27.90 0.01
CA TYR A 606 -16.87 -27.47 -1.34
C TYR A 606 -17.72 -28.50 -2.08
N HIS A 607 -18.50 -27.99 -3.02
CA HIS A 607 -19.28 -28.76 -3.98
C HIS A 607 -18.83 -28.42 -5.41
N HIS A 608 -18.78 -29.41 -6.30
CA HIS A 608 -18.42 -29.26 -7.72
C HIS A 608 -16.99 -28.71 -7.94
N ASP A 609 -16.62 -28.51 -9.21
CA ASP A 609 -15.31 -28.00 -9.60
C ASP A 609 -15.16 -26.51 -9.23
N HIS A 610 -13.98 -26.16 -8.75
CA HIS A 610 -13.62 -24.81 -8.30
C HIS A 610 -12.14 -24.69 -7.95
N GLN A 611 -11.73 -23.53 -7.45
CA GLN A 611 -10.43 -23.32 -6.80
C GLN A 611 -10.63 -22.46 -5.54
N ILE A 612 -10.01 -22.83 -4.42
CA ILE A 612 -9.94 -22.04 -3.20
C ILE A 612 -8.47 -21.64 -2.93
N TYR A 613 -8.23 -20.40 -2.54
CA TYR A 613 -6.93 -19.85 -2.19
C TYR A 613 -7.00 -19.18 -0.84
N LEU A 614 -6.16 -19.60 0.10
CA LEU A 614 -5.99 -18.96 1.40
C LEU A 614 -4.59 -18.34 1.46
N LEU A 615 -4.51 -17.04 1.69
CA LEU A 615 -3.27 -16.26 1.64
C LEU A 615 -3.11 -15.48 2.94
N ASN A 616 -2.01 -15.70 3.67
CA ASN A 616 -1.70 -15.02 4.93
C ASN A 616 -2.84 -15.13 5.97
N CYS A 617 -3.51 -16.28 6.05
CA CYS A 617 -4.62 -16.48 6.98
C CYS A 617 -4.14 -17.07 8.30
N HIS A 618 -4.79 -16.66 9.39
CA HIS A 618 -4.54 -17.16 10.73
C HIS A 618 -5.73 -18.00 11.22
N LEU A 619 -5.43 -19.20 11.69
CA LEU A 619 -6.40 -20.18 12.18
C LEU A 619 -6.15 -20.42 13.67
N SER A 620 -7.18 -20.26 14.51
CA SER A 620 -7.09 -20.62 15.93
C SER A 620 -6.91 -22.14 16.11
N GLU A 621 -6.56 -22.59 17.29
CA GLU A 621 -6.47 -24.00 17.62
C GLU A 621 -7.80 -24.76 17.52
N GLN A 622 -8.93 -24.03 17.55
CA GLN A 622 -10.27 -24.58 17.41
C GLN A 622 -10.61 -24.97 15.95
N ILE A 623 -9.87 -24.45 14.99
CA ILE A 623 -10.00 -24.94 13.61
C ILE A 623 -9.35 -26.31 13.52
N LEU A 624 -10.11 -27.31 13.08
CA LEU A 624 -9.63 -28.69 12.99
C LEU A 624 -8.37 -28.78 12.11
N ASP A 625 -7.42 -29.63 12.52
CA ASP A 625 -6.22 -29.94 11.73
C ASP A 625 -6.57 -30.83 10.55
N ALA A 626 -7.35 -30.28 9.59
CA ALA A 626 -7.87 -30.99 8.44
C ALA A 626 -8.07 -30.04 7.24
N ASN A 627 -7.71 -30.52 6.05
CA ASN A 627 -7.90 -29.77 4.80
C ASN A 627 -9.41 -29.52 4.52
N ILE A 628 -9.69 -28.51 3.70
CA ILE A 628 -11.04 -28.23 3.17
C ILE A 628 -11.54 -29.46 2.42
N GLN A 629 -12.77 -29.89 2.71
CA GLN A 629 -13.28 -31.18 2.30
C GLN A 629 -14.20 -31.11 1.08
N TYR A 630 -14.07 -32.07 0.17
CA TYR A 630 -15.06 -32.26 -0.88
C TYR A 630 -16.30 -32.99 -0.34
N ALA A 631 -17.47 -32.42 -0.59
CA ALA A 631 -18.73 -32.92 0.00
C ALA A 631 -19.32 -34.16 -0.69
N TYR A 632 -18.90 -34.46 -1.93
CA TYR A 632 -19.37 -35.60 -2.72
C TYR A 632 -18.21 -36.54 -3.08
N SER A 633 -17.96 -37.53 -2.24
CA SER A 633 -16.80 -38.44 -2.37
C SER A 633 -16.79 -39.35 -3.58
N ASP A 634 -17.90 -39.49 -4.32
CA ASP A 634 -18.12 -40.41 -5.42
C ASP A 634 -17.88 -39.82 -6.83
N LYS A 635 -17.57 -38.53 -6.93
CA LYS A 635 -17.31 -37.85 -8.21
C LYS A 635 -15.84 -37.58 -8.43
N VAL A 636 -15.36 -37.99 -9.61
CA VAL A 636 -14.04 -37.60 -10.10
C VAL A 636 -14.13 -36.19 -10.67
N LEU A 637 -13.27 -35.31 -10.15
CA LEU A 637 -13.17 -33.92 -10.59
C LEU A 637 -12.02 -33.75 -11.58
N ASP A 638 -12.17 -32.78 -12.51
CA ASP A 638 -11.13 -32.49 -13.48
C ASP A 638 -9.85 -31.90 -12.80
N PRO A 639 -8.66 -32.13 -13.35
CA PRO A 639 -7.43 -31.53 -12.83
C PRO A 639 -7.50 -30.01 -12.85
N CYS A 640 -7.03 -29.36 -11.77
CA CYS A 640 -6.91 -27.93 -11.69
C CYS A 640 -5.58 -27.41 -12.28
N PRO A 641 -5.50 -26.13 -12.70
CA PRO A 641 -4.33 -25.60 -13.42
C PRO A 641 -2.98 -25.80 -12.72
N TRP A 642 -2.95 -25.76 -11.39
CA TRP A 642 -1.72 -25.86 -10.59
C TRP A 642 -1.62 -27.18 -9.80
N GLY A 643 -2.45 -28.15 -10.12
CA GLY A 643 -2.45 -29.49 -9.53
C GLY A 643 -3.28 -29.66 -8.26
N ASN A 644 -3.71 -28.60 -7.60
CA ASN A 644 -4.56 -28.63 -6.40
C ASN A 644 -5.86 -27.86 -6.62
N ARG A 645 -6.88 -28.11 -5.79
CA ARG A 645 -8.11 -27.29 -5.71
C ARG A 645 -8.06 -26.30 -4.56
N VAL A 646 -7.30 -26.61 -3.53
CA VAL A 646 -7.11 -25.74 -2.37
C VAL A 646 -5.64 -25.38 -2.30
N TYR A 647 -5.35 -24.10 -2.25
CA TYR A 647 -4.02 -23.55 -2.23
C TYR A 647 -3.80 -22.72 -0.97
N TYR A 648 -2.64 -22.90 -0.36
CA TYR A 648 -2.23 -22.21 0.86
C TYR A 648 -0.93 -21.46 0.62
N TYR A 649 -0.83 -20.27 1.21
CA TYR A 649 0.38 -19.47 1.22
C TYR A 649 0.49 -18.65 2.51
N HIS A 650 1.55 -18.89 3.30
CA HIS A 650 1.80 -18.25 4.60
C HIS A 650 0.60 -18.31 5.55
N CYS A 651 -0.13 -19.41 5.56
CA CYS A 651 -1.18 -19.65 6.54
C CYS A 651 -0.61 -20.29 7.80
N ILE A 652 -1.11 -19.91 8.97
CA ILE A 652 -0.64 -20.39 10.27
C ILE A 652 -1.83 -20.89 11.07
N ARG A 653 -1.68 -22.05 11.71
CA ARG A 653 -2.64 -22.60 12.67
C ARG A 653 -2.01 -22.64 14.07
N GLU A 654 -2.69 -22.09 15.07
CA GLU A 654 -2.33 -22.21 16.48
C GLU A 654 -2.41 -23.70 16.92
N GLY A 655 -1.58 -24.09 17.88
CA GLY A 655 -1.54 -25.47 18.34
C GLY A 655 -0.83 -26.46 17.40
N GLY A 656 -0.17 -25.97 16.34
CA GLY A 656 0.51 -26.76 15.32
C GLY A 656 -0.35 -27.02 14.08
N GLN A 657 0.28 -27.47 13.00
CA GLN A 657 -0.39 -27.70 11.73
C GLN A 657 0.12 -28.96 11.03
N GLY A 658 -0.78 -29.66 10.34
CA GLY A 658 -0.43 -30.76 9.46
C GLY A 658 0.08 -30.28 8.09
N HIS A 659 0.67 -31.18 7.32
CA HIS A 659 1.22 -30.89 5.98
C HIS A 659 0.20 -30.38 4.96
N TRP A 660 -1.09 -30.52 5.22
CA TRP A 660 -2.15 -30.01 4.37
C TRP A 660 -2.16 -28.47 4.29
N LEU A 661 -1.60 -27.77 5.31
CA LEU A 661 -1.53 -26.31 5.39
C LEU A 661 -0.18 -25.75 4.89
N ASP A 662 0.76 -26.62 4.49
CA ASP A 662 2.04 -26.18 3.92
C ASP A 662 1.83 -25.36 2.65
N ASP A 663 2.73 -24.40 2.41
CA ASP A 663 2.71 -23.58 1.21
C ASP A 663 2.78 -24.45 -0.05
N ASN A 664 1.70 -24.55 -0.81
CA ASN A 664 1.60 -25.31 -2.05
C ASN A 664 1.37 -24.43 -3.30
N LEU A 665 1.10 -23.14 -3.11
CA LEU A 665 0.76 -22.23 -4.21
C LEU A 665 1.90 -22.08 -5.22
N GLN A 666 3.15 -21.95 -4.77
CA GLN A 666 4.30 -21.66 -5.63
C GLN A 666 5.08 -22.90 -6.05
N GLN A 667 4.57 -24.12 -5.79
CA GLN A 667 5.24 -25.37 -6.14
C GLN A 667 5.09 -25.73 -7.62
N ALA A 668 4.01 -25.34 -8.27
CA ALA A 668 3.78 -25.62 -9.68
C ALA A 668 4.39 -24.54 -10.58
N VAL A 669 4.98 -24.96 -11.70
CA VAL A 669 5.53 -24.05 -12.71
C VAL A 669 4.40 -23.20 -13.32
N GLY A 670 4.58 -21.88 -13.30
CA GLY A 670 3.61 -20.95 -13.86
C GLY A 670 2.47 -20.57 -12.90
N SER A 671 2.45 -21.10 -11.66
CA SER A 671 1.49 -20.64 -10.66
C SER A 671 1.69 -19.14 -10.35
N PRO A 672 0.60 -18.40 -10.07
CA PRO A 672 0.69 -16.99 -9.74
C PRO A 672 1.42 -16.77 -8.42
N ARG A 673 2.09 -15.66 -8.28
CA ARG A 673 2.68 -15.26 -7.01
C ARG A 673 1.60 -14.63 -6.12
N ASN A 674 1.77 -14.71 -4.80
CA ASN A 674 0.81 -14.18 -3.82
C ASN A 674 0.41 -12.71 -4.05
N TYR A 675 1.34 -11.86 -4.51
CA TYR A 675 1.08 -10.45 -4.79
C TYR A 675 0.34 -10.20 -6.12
N GLU A 676 0.32 -11.18 -7.03
CA GLU A 676 -0.45 -11.14 -8.28
C GLU A 676 -1.91 -11.49 -8.06
N MET A 677 -2.23 -12.17 -6.94
CA MET A 677 -3.57 -12.61 -6.58
C MET A 677 -4.36 -11.45 -5.95
N THR A 678 -4.79 -10.54 -6.79
CA THR A 678 -5.63 -9.38 -6.47
C THR A 678 -7.11 -9.70 -6.70
N ALA A 679 -8.00 -8.78 -6.33
CA ALA A 679 -9.42 -8.87 -6.69
C ALA A 679 -9.59 -8.97 -8.21
N GLN A 680 -8.94 -8.10 -8.99
CA GLN A 680 -8.97 -8.14 -10.46
C GLN A 680 -8.53 -9.51 -11.02
N TRP A 681 -7.41 -10.07 -10.50
CA TRP A 681 -6.97 -11.41 -10.91
C TRP A 681 -8.02 -12.47 -10.59
N THR A 682 -8.67 -12.37 -9.42
CA THR A 682 -9.73 -13.30 -9.01
C THR A 682 -10.89 -13.27 -10.00
N PHE A 683 -11.26 -12.09 -10.47
CA PHE A 683 -12.35 -11.85 -11.42
C PHE A 683 -11.88 -11.86 -12.89
N ASN A 684 -10.78 -12.52 -13.22
CA ASN A 684 -10.22 -12.65 -14.58
C ASN A 684 -9.98 -11.31 -15.28
N TYR A 685 -9.78 -10.21 -14.52
CA TYR A 685 -9.67 -8.83 -15.01
C TYR A 685 -10.94 -8.29 -15.71
N GLU A 686 -12.09 -8.90 -15.47
CA GLU A 686 -13.39 -8.48 -16.00
C GLU A 686 -14.05 -7.42 -15.09
N TRP A 687 -13.70 -7.38 -13.81
CA TRP A 687 -14.24 -6.46 -12.82
C TRP A 687 -13.17 -5.98 -11.84
N ASP A 688 -13.19 -4.67 -11.51
CA ASP A 688 -12.33 -4.03 -10.52
C ASP A 688 -13.16 -3.38 -9.39
N PRO A 689 -13.58 -4.16 -8.38
CA PRO A 689 -14.33 -3.63 -7.24
C PRO A 689 -13.50 -2.65 -6.39
N GLU A 690 -12.18 -2.81 -6.36
CA GLU A 690 -11.31 -1.94 -5.58
C GLU A 690 -11.22 -0.54 -6.21
N GLN A 691 -11.22 -0.43 -7.55
CA GLN A 691 -11.32 0.87 -8.21
C GLN A 691 -12.67 1.52 -7.94
N TYR A 692 -13.76 0.77 -8.04
CA TYR A 692 -15.11 1.28 -7.75
C TYR A 692 -15.22 1.80 -6.31
N LEU A 693 -14.68 1.09 -5.33
CA LEU A 693 -14.63 1.54 -3.93
C LEU A 693 -13.74 2.78 -3.74
N ARG A 694 -12.63 2.89 -4.48
CA ARG A 694 -11.78 4.10 -4.44
C ARG A 694 -12.54 5.34 -4.91
N ASP A 695 -13.38 5.19 -5.90
CA ASP A 695 -14.21 6.30 -6.40
C ASP A 695 -15.31 6.72 -5.39
N LEU A 696 -15.69 5.80 -4.49
CA LEU A 696 -16.71 5.99 -3.46
C LEU A 696 -16.16 6.17 -2.03
N TRP A 697 -14.83 6.19 -1.83
CA TRP A 697 -14.21 6.12 -0.51
C TRP A 697 -14.73 7.17 0.49
N TYR A 698 -15.08 8.35 0.01
CA TYR A 698 -15.60 9.47 0.81
C TYR A 698 -17.00 9.22 1.40
N LEU A 699 -17.67 8.16 0.99
CA LEU A 699 -18.97 7.71 1.51
C LEU A 699 -18.81 6.63 2.59
N LEU A 700 -17.70 5.89 2.55
CA LEU A 700 -17.54 4.71 3.38
C LEU A 700 -17.16 5.09 4.81
N ALA A 701 -17.70 4.35 5.78
CA ALA A 701 -17.46 4.56 7.21
C ALA A 701 -16.19 3.83 7.70
N TYR A 702 -15.03 4.14 7.11
CA TYR A 702 -13.75 3.56 7.52
C TYR A 702 -13.02 4.38 8.57
#